data_f6295b7c6b241fdcf6a40c094452d71e
#
_entry.id   f6295b7c6b241fdcf6a40c094452d71e
#
_cell.length_a   1.000
_cell.length_b   1.000
_cell.length_c   1.000
_cell.angle_alpha   90.00
_cell.angle_beta   90.00
_cell.angle_gamma   90.00
#
_symmetry.space_group_name_H-M   'P 1'
#
loop_
_entity.id
_entity.type
_entity.pdbx_description
1 polymer ?
#
loop_
_entity_poly.entity_id
_entity_poly.type
_entity_poly.pdbx_seq_one_letter_code
_entity_poly.pdbx_strand_id
1 'polypeptide(L)'
;MSDIQLYLLEADSSNKTEAQGIAARTASRLQQKTLKLIDLVTSLEPHINDKDNGSIRANSVAYLADVIAALPLKVLSVQERRLLCDFILGRLEGDTEGVGASARALVALEGLGKWDTPTAQKVLRAFLDNTHPLRQFKLQTERYAVVQLIDLLVAKYRDAMRKLHNDDHEFMAGFISYWEGEKDPRNLMIIFSLLQVPMTEWDVHAHAQDLFDSVFNYFPITFKPPPDDPYGITSQDLKNRLRDCIAANSDFAPYAFPQLLDKLDSTSMNTKRDVLQALQACITDYEAKTINLYSVTLWDALKFEILNVQEEDLAEEALTSLALLAAKFSYFGEGPLNAYLRPIIKECNEHLEDAPTKQSEAAGRILHALVSSAPQAADKVSKGILPVLFALYNGSESITRRRGLLQAFNQITGGFEKMTGEIPGADCKALQAFADDALAAMVRALVSAPKAEVSFRMASLTGLAQLVSVPGLLSDKQINQAVDTVTNLVLHEQLQGHGDIRTPAIKALSSMALNVPQAVRDRSVPAFMVELPDVPEGDVVPSTVLEAFAQLAAEGQIFDTVVLRLKNKLRSVRHQGASLAYQRALLFAMLYAFTFGSPARDDGVIRSAYYADYADPLTIDFVKDVSSETDPVAVDVVGRIANIILRPQSVHLQSTVYHKAREWLSPANADESGASQHTTPFLLYFYAAMRPEVVEAADVVSMLKAQTVSALSAWASSQAVVTTLRLVSLLVNKFANPKTMQATLAEAGLDVEILTHDSPSAEAIQAAFAVTKGLLIQGKSGSLTTRYLQTLLDLLSGPNSTTTAQNFTTLLAPDEILSKENHCLISGLSQQKLFNQAIPTLTTAIRTATPAQKPAYLTALTGLLRHLPYTLLSPSLTLLTPPLLQTLDLTSSTPDQAAKASALIIFESALMHDAPILTEHTSSLITRLLNSTSTSANGAGVRAKALQCLALVPRQLKREAVVPFRREVVRRLLACLDDGKRSVRGEAVRCRTAWLGLDEGGEEED
;
A
#
# COMPACT_ATOMS: atom_id res chain seq x y z
N MET A 1 -48.97 -42.19 -1.59
CA MET A 1 -47.99 -41.96 -0.52
C MET A 1 -48.42 -40.75 0.28
N SER A 2 -48.30 -40.77 1.58
CA SER A 2 -48.50 -39.55 2.43
C SER A 2 -47.38 -38.54 2.22
N ASP A 3 -47.65 -37.26 2.50
CA ASP A 3 -46.63 -36.22 2.35
C ASP A 3 -45.34 -36.54 3.12
N ILE A 4 -45.44 -37.17 4.30
CA ILE A 4 -44.29 -37.61 5.08
C ILE A 4 -43.49 -38.72 4.37
N GLN A 5 -44.17 -39.71 3.78
CA GLN A 5 -43.47 -40.74 3.04
C GLN A 5 -42.71 -40.20 1.82
N LEU A 6 -43.30 -39.26 1.11
CA LEU A 6 -42.62 -38.55 0.01
C LEU A 6 -41.42 -37.76 0.51
N TYR A 7 -41.58 -37.03 1.62
CA TYR A 7 -40.45 -36.27 2.25
C TYR A 7 -39.32 -37.19 2.65
N LEU A 8 -39.60 -38.34 3.29
CA LEU A 8 -38.57 -39.29 3.72
C LEU A 8 -37.77 -39.87 2.52
N LEU A 9 -38.44 -40.15 1.41
CA LEU A 9 -37.79 -40.61 0.18
C LEU A 9 -36.88 -39.53 -0.43
N GLU A 10 -37.33 -38.27 -0.50
CA GLU A 10 -36.54 -37.16 -1.03
C GLU A 10 -35.37 -36.81 -0.09
N ALA A 11 -35.57 -36.89 1.22
CA ALA A 11 -34.51 -36.69 2.21
C ALA A 11 -33.38 -37.72 2.10
N ASP A 12 -33.73 -39.01 1.86
CA ASP A 12 -32.77 -40.08 1.64
C ASP A 12 -32.02 -39.92 0.29
N SER A 13 -32.67 -39.38 -0.73
CA SER A 13 -32.04 -39.05 -2.04
C SER A 13 -31.18 -37.78 -2.02
N SER A 14 -31.09 -37.11 -0.89
CA SER A 14 -30.37 -35.81 -0.72
C SER A 14 -30.96 -34.66 -1.55
N ASN A 15 -32.19 -34.76 -2.02
CA ASN A 15 -32.89 -33.71 -2.77
C ASN A 15 -33.60 -32.73 -1.82
N LYS A 16 -32.81 -31.90 -1.13
CA LYS A 16 -33.30 -30.98 -0.11
C LYS A 16 -34.37 -29.97 -0.62
N THR A 17 -34.28 -29.56 -1.88
CA THR A 17 -35.20 -28.56 -2.45
C THR A 17 -36.61 -29.15 -2.62
N GLU A 18 -36.71 -30.38 -3.09
CA GLU A 18 -37.97 -31.05 -3.26
C GLU A 18 -38.60 -31.43 -1.88
N ALA A 19 -37.79 -31.91 -0.95
CA ALA A 19 -38.21 -32.19 0.42
C ALA A 19 -38.81 -30.95 1.09
N GLN A 20 -38.15 -29.79 1.01
CA GLN A 20 -38.67 -28.51 1.52
C GLN A 20 -39.97 -28.09 0.78
N GLY A 21 -40.10 -28.36 -0.52
CA GLY A 21 -41.30 -28.11 -1.28
C GLY A 21 -42.51 -28.94 -0.77
N ILE A 22 -42.26 -30.21 -0.35
CA ILE A 22 -43.28 -31.04 0.27
C ILE A 22 -43.72 -30.48 1.63
N ALA A 23 -42.76 -30.07 2.48
CA ALA A 23 -43.05 -29.45 3.78
C ALA A 23 -43.86 -28.14 3.61
N ALA A 24 -43.51 -27.29 2.63
CA ALA A 24 -44.25 -26.07 2.33
C ALA A 24 -45.70 -26.34 1.88
N ARG A 25 -45.97 -27.41 1.13
CA ARG A 25 -47.34 -27.81 0.77
C ARG A 25 -48.16 -28.20 2.00
N THR A 26 -47.54 -28.97 2.91
CA THR A 26 -48.18 -29.34 4.20
C THR A 26 -48.46 -28.12 5.06
N ALA A 27 -47.51 -27.16 5.17
CA ALA A 27 -47.70 -25.90 5.87
C ALA A 27 -48.87 -25.08 5.28
N SER A 28 -48.99 -25.05 3.96
CA SER A 28 -50.13 -24.39 3.27
C SER A 28 -51.46 -25.05 3.61
N ARG A 29 -51.54 -26.38 3.74
CA ARG A 29 -52.75 -27.12 4.13
C ARG A 29 -53.13 -26.82 5.60
N LEU A 30 -52.17 -26.71 6.51
CA LEU A 30 -52.37 -26.27 7.88
C LEU A 30 -52.91 -24.82 7.95
N GLN A 31 -52.34 -23.92 7.18
CA GLN A 31 -52.80 -22.54 7.08
C GLN A 31 -54.24 -22.44 6.59
N GLN A 32 -54.61 -23.24 5.57
CA GLN A 32 -55.97 -23.29 5.02
C GLN A 32 -56.96 -24.07 5.88
N LYS A 33 -56.49 -24.66 7.01
CA LYS A 33 -57.29 -25.51 7.92
C LYS A 33 -57.89 -26.77 7.25
N THR A 34 -57.33 -27.21 6.14
CA THR A 34 -57.65 -28.47 5.46
C THR A 34 -56.99 -29.66 6.12
N LEU A 35 -55.95 -29.43 6.90
CA LEU A 35 -55.24 -30.36 7.76
C LEU A 35 -55.20 -29.77 9.20
N LYS A 36 -55.50 -30.58 10.22
CA LYS A 36 -55.35 -30.16 11.62
C LYS A 36 -53.98 -30.54 12.14
N LEU A 37 -53.42 -29.77 13.07
CA LEU A 37 -52.14 -30.00 13.70
C LEU A 37 -52.05 -31.42 14.33
N ILE A 38 -53.13 -31.84 15.00
CA ILE A 38 -53.17 -33.15 15.62
C ILE A 38 -53.04 -34.27 14.57
N ASP A 39 -53.69 -34.15 13.40
CA ASP A 39 -53.66 -35.15 12.32
C ASP A 39 -52.23 -35.22 11.72
N LEU A 40 -51.52 -34.09 11.62
CA LEU A 40 -50.11 -34.05 11.23
C LEU A 40 -49.24 -34.83 12.22
N VAL A 41 -49.34 -34.51 13.53
CA VAL A 41 -48.52 -35.14 14.57
C VAL A 41 -48.83 -36.65 14.64
N THR A 42 -50.10 -37.06 14.53
CA THR A 42 -50.48 -38.46 14.51
C THR A 42 -49.91 -39.18 13.29
N SER A 43 -49.84 -38.54 12.15
CA SER A 43 -49.26 -39.15 10.92
C SER A 43 -47.73 -39.35 11.03
N LEU A 44 -47.04 -38.65 11.92
CA LEU A 44 -45.62 -38.85 12.20
C LEU A 44 -45.35 -40.07 13.09
N GLU A 45 -46.33 -40.50 13.91
CA GLU A 45 -46.16 -41.51 14.97
C GLU A 45 -45.48 -42.82 14.46
N PRO A 46 -45.85 -43.43 13.33
CA PRO A 46 -45.21 -44.65 12.85
C PRO A 46 -43.74 -44.47 12.46
N HIS A 47 -43.34 -43.25 12.05
CA HIS A 47 -42.00 -42.97 11.56
C HIS A 47 -41.09 -42.40 12.64
N ILE A 48 -41.62 -41.54 13.51
CA ILE A 48 -40.87 -40.88 14.59
C ILE A 48 -40.57 -41.85 15.73
N ASN A 49 -41.34 -42.97 15.87
CA ASN A 49 -41.12 -44.02 16.86
C ASN A 49 -40.49 -45.30 16.25
N ASP A 50 -39.94 -45.24 15.05
CA ASP A 50 -39.25 -46.36 14.41
C ASP A 50 -38.07 -46.83 15.30
N LYS A 51 -38.07 -48.08 15.72
CA LYS A 51 -37.10 -48.66 16.66
C LYS A 51 -35.79 -49.05 15.97
N ASP A 52 -35.85 -49.35 14.67
CA ASP A 52 -34.77 -49.95 13.94
C ASP A 52 -33.96 -48.94 13.11
N ASN A 53 -34.54 -47.76 12.78
CA ASN A 53 -33.91 -46.79 11.89
C ASN A 53 -33.90 -45.37 12.45
N GLY A 54 -32.75 -44.94 12.99
CA GLY A 54 -32.54 -43.62 13.53
C GLY A 54 -32.63 -42.48 12.49
N SER A 55 -32.24 -42.77 11.23
CA SER A 55 -32.35 -41.78 10.13
C SER A 55 -33.82 -41.46 9.82
N ILE A 56 -34.72 -42.45 9.85
CA ILE A 56 -36.15 -42.23 9.66
C ILE A 56 -36.71 -41.37 10.81
N ARG A 57 -36.30 -41.61 12.06
CA ARG A 57 -36.71 -40.77 13.21
C ARG A 57 -36.21 -39.34 13.02
N ALA A 58 -34.92 -39.15 12.71
CA ALA A 58 -34.33 -37.83 12.51
C ALA A 58 -34.97 -37.04 11.34
N ASN A 59 -35.21 -37.73 10.20
CA ASN A 59 -35.88 -37.14 9.02
C ASN A 59 -37.35 -36.79 9.29
N SER A 60 -38.04 -37.58 10.16
CA SER A 60 -39.40 -37.27 10.58
C SER A 60 -39.49 -35.99 11.43
N VAL A 61 -38.54 -35.81 12.34
CA VAL A 61 -38.40 -34.53 13.10
C VAL A 61 -37.99 -33.38 12.17
N ALA A 62 -37.10 -33.64 11.17
CA ALA A 62 -36.70 -32.64 10.18
C ALA A 62 -37.89 -32.21 9.30
N TYR A 63 -38.77 -33.12 8.92
CA TYR A 63 -40.02 -32.79 8.24
C TYR A 63 -40.89 -31.84 9.07
N LEU A 64 -41.08 -32.15 10.35
CA LEU A 64 -41.81 -31.26 11.27
C LEU A 64 -41.15 -29.87 11.37
N ALA A 65 -39.83 -29.80 11.45
CA ALA A 65 -39.06 -28.58 11.49
C ALA A 65 -39.28 -27.72 10.25
N ASP A 66 -39.20 -28.32 9.06
CA ASP A 66 -39.38 -27.64 7.79
C ASP A 66 -40.86 -27.21 7.58
N VAL A 67 -41.82 -27.98 8.06
CA VAL A 67 -43.23 -27.56 8.08
C VAL A 67 -43.44 -26.34 8.97
N ILE A 68 -42.94 -26.39 10.22
CA ILE A 68 -43.04 -25.24 11.16
C ILE A 68 -42.37 -23.99 10.56
N ALA A 69 -41.19 -24.15 9.95
CA ALA A 69 -40.44 -23.03 9.35
C ALA A 69 -41.21 -22.40 8.17
N ALA A 70 -42.00 -23.16 7.46
CA ALA A 70 -42.82 -22.68 6.32
C ALA A 70 -44.17 -22.04 6.76
N LEU A 71 -44.55 -22.12 8.05
CA LEU A 71 -45.79 -21.57 8.52
C LEU A 71 -45.73 -20.04 8.65
N PRO A 72 -46.78 -19.31 8.23
CA PRO A 72 -46.87 -17.87 8.50
C PRO A 72 -47.12 -17.58 9.98
N LEU A 73 -46.73 -16.36 10.42
CA LEU A 73 -47.01 -15.84 11.78
C LEU A 73 -48.48 -15.96 12.11
N LYS A 74 -48.80 -16.30 13.38
CA LYS A 74 -50.16 -16.38 13.94
C LYS A 74 -51.04 -17.54 13.46
N VAL A 75 -50.51 -18.51 12.71
CA VAL A 75 -51.29 -19.73 12.35
C VAL A 75 -51.46 -20.64 13.54
N LEU A 76 -50.46 -20.81 14.41
CA LEU A 76 -50.50 -21.56 15.63
C LEU A 76 -50.82 -20.68 16.85
N SER A 77 -51.77 -21.14 17.68
CA SER A 77 -52.08 -20.54 18.97
C SER A 77 -50.91 -20.73 19.95
N VAL A 78 -50.88 -19.92 21.04
CA VAL A 78 -49.88 -20.05 22.10
C VAL A 78 -49.90 -21.46 22.72
N GLN A 79 -51.06 -22.05 22.88
CA GLN A 79 -51.19 -23.39 23.47
C GLN A 79 -50.66 -24.47 22.52
N GLU A 80 -50.96 -24.39 21.24
CA GLU A 80 -50.43 -25.34 20.22
C GLU A 80 -48.90 -25.24 20.12
N ARG A 81 -48.35 -24.04 20.16
CA ARG A 81 -46.87 -23.85 20.16
C ARG A 81 -46.21 -24.45 21.39
N ARG A 82 -46.85 -24.33 22.57
CA ARG A 82 -46.36 -24.91 23.82
C ARG A 82 -46.43 -26.45 23.79
N LEU A 83 -47.52 -27.03 23.30
CA LEU A 83 -47.64 -28.47 23.11
C LEU A 83 -46.64 -29.05 22.12
N LEU A 84 -46.39 -28.34 21.01
CA LEU A 84 -45.33 -28.74 20.05
C LEU A 84 -43.94 -28.64 20.68
N CYS A 85 -43.67 -27.61 21.47
CA CYS A 85 -42.40 -27.48 22.19
C CYS A 85 -42.22 -28.71 23.13
N ASP A 86 -43.21 -29.02 23.95
CA ASP A 86 -43.20 -30.15 24.89
C ASP A 86 -43.06 -31.50 24.15
N PHE A 87 -43.71 -31.65 23.01
CA PHE A 87 -43.58 -32.84 22.15
C PHE A 87 -42.14 -33.00 21.61
N ILE A 88 -41.53 -31.93 21.09
CA ILE A 88 -40.15 -31.94 20.56
C ILE A 88 -39.16 -32.20 21.70
N LEU A 89 -39.31 -31.58 22.86
CA LEU A 89 -38.41 -31.81 23.99
C LEU A 89 -38.48 -33.23 24.52
N GLY A 90 -39.65 -33.86 24.51
CA GLY A 90 -39.83 -35.29 24.88
C GLY A 90 -39.13 -36.26 23.94
N ARG A 91 -38.64 -35.83 22.78
CA ARG A 91 -37.83 -36.65 21.82
C ARG A 91 -36.36 -36.64 22.11
N LEU A 92 -35.86 -35.72 22.93
CA LEU A 92 -34.42 -35.59 23.20
C LEU A 92 -33.92 -36.73 24.13
N GLU A 93 -34.75 -37.35 24.89
CA GLU A 93 -34.36 -38.41 25.82
C GLU A 93 -33.98 -39.70 25.03
N GLY A 94 -32.67 -40.02 25.05
CA GLY A 94 -32.13 -41.29 24.49
C GLY A 94 -32.01 -41.36 22.99
N ASP A 95 -32.36 -40.33 22.22
CA ASP A 95 -32.19 -40.32 20.74
C ASP A 95 -31.18 -39.27 20.30
N THR A 96 -30.00 -39.72 19.91
CA THR A 96 -28.89 -38.81 19.51
C THR A 96 -28.99 -38.38 18.05
N GLU A 97 -29.75 -39.03 17.19
CA GLU A 97 -29.77 -38.75 15.75
C GLU A 97 -30.77 -37.65 15.35
N GLY A 98 -31.77 -37.35 16.17
CA GLY A 98 -32.80 -36.33 15.91
C GLY A 98 -32.55 -34.97 16.56
N VAL A 99 -31.46 -34.79 17.32
CA VAL A 99 -31.22 -33.59 18.15
C VAL A 99 -31.08 -32.32 17.32
N GLY A 100 -30.33 -32.35 16.21
CA GLY A 100 -30.19 -31.21 15.32
C GLY A 100 -31.49 -30.79 14.64
N ALA A 101 -32.32 -31.79 14.25
CA ALA A 101 -33.65 -31.52 13.69
C ALA A 101 -34.59 -30.91 14.75
N SER A 102 -34.54 -31.40 15.99
CA SER A 102 -35.27 -30.84 17.14
C SER A 102 -34.87 -29.39 17.43
N ALA A 103 -33.59 -29.09 17.40
CA ALA A 103 -33.08 -27.72 17.56
C ALA A 103 -33.63 -26.78 16.48
N ARG A 104 -33.61 -27.21 15.21
CA ARG A 104 -34.18 -26.42 14.08
C ARG A 104 -35.69 -26.22 14.23
N ALA A 105 -36.42 -27.27 14.66
CA ALA A 105 -37.84 -27.17 14.89
C ALA A 105 -38.17 -26.15 15.99
N LEU A 106 -37.39 -26.10 17.09
CA LEU A 106 -37.55 -25.16 18.19
C LEU A 106 -37.22 -23.73 17.77
N VAL A 107 -36.15 -23.53 17.00
CA VAL A 107 -35.81 -22.20 16.43
C VAL A 107 -36.96 -21.70 15.53
N ALA A 108 -37.50 -22.57 14.64
CA ALA A 108 -38.62 -22.23 13.81
C ALA A 108 -39.90 -21.90 14.62
N LEU A 109 -40.16 -22.68 15.68
CA LEU A 109 -41.31 -22.47 16.56
C LEU A 109 -41.23 -21.16 17.34
N GLU A 110 -40.07 -20.77 17.82
CA GLU A 110 -39.80 -19.47 18.44
C GLU A 110 -40.04 -18.32 17.45
N GLY A 111 -39.64 -18.52 16.18
CA GLY A 111 -39.90 -17.58 15.09
C GLY A 111 -41.39 -17.27 14.90
N LEU A 112 -42.31 -18.23 15.18
CA LEU A 112 -43.76 -18.02 15.13
C LEU A 112 -44.30 -17.21 16.29
N GLY A 113 -43.54 -17.06 17.35
CA GLY A 113 -43.92 -16.20 18.51
C GLY A 113 -43.03 -16.46 19.72
N LYS A 114 -42.66 -15.41 20.43
CA LYS A 114 -41.80 -15.47 21.61
C LYS A 114 -42.29 -16.46 22.67
N TRP A 115 -41.35 -17.13 23.32
CA TRP A 115 -41.62 -17.96 24.51
C TRP A 115 -41.75 -17.12 25.78
N ASP A 116 -42.35 -17.70 26.79
CA ASP A 116 -42.26 -17.19 28.15
C ASP A 116 -40.96 -17.67 28.83
N THR A 117 -40.59 -17.01 29.92
CA THR A 117 -39.39 -17.34 30.70
C THR A 117 -39.31 -18.82 31.09
N PRO A 118 -40.37 -19.46 31.63
CA PRO A 118 -40.32 -20.88 31.98
C PRO A 118 -40.07 -21.80 30.78
N THR A 119 -40.68 -21.50 29.62
CA THR A 119 -40.48 -22.29 28.39
C THR A 119 -39.05 -22.17 27.89
N ALA A 120 -38.49 -20.96 27.85
CA ALA A 120 -37.09 -20.74 27.43
C ALA A 120 -36.09 -21.48 28.32
N GLN A 121 -36.29 -21.42 29.66
CA GLN A 121 -35.47 -22.13 30.62
C GLN A 121 -35.58 -23.66 30.45
N LYS A 122 -36.83 -24.17 30.26
CA LYS A 122 -37.09 -25.61 30.01
C LYS A 122 -36.37 -26.12 28.76
N VAL A 123 -36.37 -25.33 27.67
CA VAL A 123 -35.70 -25.69 26.43
C VAL A 123 -34.18 -25.82 26.64
N LEU A 124 -33.56 -24.84 27.30
CA LEU A 124 -32.12 -24.90 27.53
C LEU A 124 -31.75 -26.08 28.43
N ARG A 125 -32.43 -26.27 29.55
CA ARG A 125 -32.19 -27.43 30.44
C ARG A 125 -32.36 -28.75 29.75
N ALA A 126 -33.40 -28.93 28.91
CA ALA A 126 -33.62 -30.16 28.20
C ALA A 126 -32.45 -30.53 27.24
N PHE A 127 -31.82 -29.53 26.66
CA PHE A 127 -30.61 -29.77 25.84
C PHE A 127 -29.38 -30.08 26.69
N LEU A 128 -29.16 -29.38 27.80
CA LEU A 128 -27.98 -29.61 28.66
C LEU A 128 -28.10 -30.97 29.40
N ASP A 129 -29.29 -31.33 29.88
CA ASP A 129 -29.50 -32.51 30.74
C ASP A 129 -29.76 -33.77 29.96
N ASN A 130 -30.47 -33.70 28.83
CA ASN A 130 -30.98 -34.86 28.09
C ASN A 130 -30.21 -35.18 26.79
N THR A 131 -29.22 -34.32 26.40
CA THR A 131 -28.41 -34.61 25.23
C THR A 131 -26.92 -34.78 25.60
N HIS A 132 -26.17 -35.38 24.71
CA HIS A 132 -24.73 -35.54 24.89
C HIS A 132 -23.99 -34.22 24.62
N PRO A 133 -22.77 -34.05 25.15
CA PRO A 133 -21.91 -32.89 24.82
C PRO A 133 -21.75 -32.78 23.30
N LEU A 134 -21.66 -31.51 22.84
CA LEU A 134 -21.69 -31.17 21.42
C LEU A 134 -20.72 -31.98 20.55
N ARG A 135 -19.52 -32.30 21.09
CA ARG A 135 -18.48 -33.10 20.42
C ARG A 135 -18.88 -34.51 20.00
N GLN A 136 -19.95 -35.06 20.61
CA GLN A 136 -20.41 -36.42 20.30
C GLN A 136 -21.31 -36.47 19.07
N PHE A 137 -21.87 -35.38 18.61
CA PHE A 137 -22.64 -35.34 17.37
C PHE A 137 -21.71 -35.42 16.15
N LYS A 138 -21.88 -36.46 15.33
CA LYS A 138 -21.02 -36.72 14.17
C LYS A 138 -21.17 -35.68 13.07
N LEU A 139 -22.38 -35.19 12.81
CA LEU A 139 -22.67 -34.28 11.72
C LEU A 139 -22.51 -32.83 12.17
N GLN A 140 -21.69 -32.06 11.41
CA GLN A 140 -21.49 -30.63 11.61
C GLN A 140 -22.81 -29.84 11.59
N THR A 141 -23.72 -30.19 10.69
CA THR A 141 -25.02 -29.52 10.54
C THR A 141 -25.91 -29.66 11.77
N GLU A 142 -25.81 -30.76 12.50
CA GLU A 142 -26.52 -30.99 13.75
C GLU A 142 -25.93 -30.11 14.86
N ARG A 143 -24.59 -30.14 15.03
CA ARG A 143 -23.92 -29.30 16.00
C ARG A 143 -24.24 -27.82 15.78
N TYR A 144 -24.20 -27.38 14.51
CA TYR A 144 -24.55 -26.00 14.16
C TYR A 144 -25.98 -25.63 14.53
N ALA A 145 -26.97 -26.51 14.30
CA ALA A 145 -28.36 -26.26 14.63
C ALA A 145 -28.57 -26.11 16.16
N VAL A 146 -27.86 -26.94 16.93
CA VAL A 146 -27.89 -26.85 18.41
C VAL A 146 -27.27 -25.55 18.90
N VAL A 147 -26.11 -25.17 18.36
CA VAL A 147 -25.43 -23.93 18.69
C VAL A 147 -26.31 -22.72 18.37
N GLN A 148 -26.99 -22.71 17.20
CA GLN A 148 -27.94 -21.65 16.84
C GLN A 148 -29.11 -21.53 17.81
N LEU A 149 -29.68 -22.64 18.28
CA LEU A 149 -30.77 -22.61 19.27
C LEU A 149 -30.28 -21.99 20.59
N ILE A 150 -29.12 -22.38 21.08
CA ILE A 150 -28.63 -21.89 22.36
C ILE A 150 -28.19 -20.43 22.24
N ASP A 151 -27.56 -20.04 21.12
CA ASP A 151 -27.29 -18.63 20.83
C ASP A 151 -28.56 -17.77 20.85
N LEU A 152 -29.63 -18.24 20.18
CA LEU A 152 -30.96 -17.58 20.25
C LEU A 152 -31.46 -17.41 21.69
N LEU A 153 -31.32 -18.45 22.52
CA LEU A 153 -31.75 -18.42 23.92
C LEU A 153 -30.93 -17.42 24.75
N VAL A 154 -29.60 -17.48 24.62
CA VAL A 154 -28.71 -16.56 25.37
C VAL A 154 -28.86 -15.13 24.88
N ALA A 155 -28.98 -14.91 23.57
CA ALA A 155 -29.13 -13.56 23.02
C ALA A 155 -30.50 -12.91 23.31
N LYS A 156 -31.58 -13.66 23.13
CA LYS A 156 -32.95 -13.12 23.15
C LYS A 156 -33.63 -13.23 24.51
N TYR A 157 -33.24 -14.19 25.34
CA TYR A 157 -33.84 -14.49 26.64
C TYR A 157 -32.86 -14.29 27.81
N ARG A 158 -31.98 -13.26 27.71
CA ARG A 158 -30.89 -12.98 28.67
C ARG A 158 -31.31 -13.06 30.14
N ASP A 159 -32.41 -12.36 30.51
CA ASP A 159 -32.89 -12.33 31.89
C ASP A 159 -33.39 -13.70 32.37
N ALA A 160 -33.99 -14.49 31.48
CA ALA A 160 -34.41 -15.85 31.81
C ALA A 160 -33.22 -16.77 32.04
N MET A 161 -32.17 -16.65 31.23
CA MET A 161 -30.94 -17.43 31.35
C MET A 161 -30.12 -17.02 32.59
N ARG A 162 -30.00 -15.72 32.85
CA ARG A 162 -29.39 -15.20 34.10
C ARG A 162 -30.12 -15.68 35.35
N LYS A 163 -31.45 -15.67 35.31
CA LYS A 163 -32.26 -16.20 36.44
C LYS A 163 -32.01 -17.70 36.63
N LEU A 164 -31.90 -18.47 35.54
CA LEU A 164 -31.60 -19.90 35.61
C LEU A 164 -30.26 -20.18 36.29
N HIS A 165 -29.23 -19.39 35.93
CA HIS A 165 -27.89 -19.44 36.53
C HIS A 165 -27.95 -19.12 38.05
N ASN A 166 -28.71 -18.10 38.45
CA ASN A 166 -28.83 -17.71 39.87
C ASN A 166 -29.60 -18.70 40.71
N ASP A 167 -30.60 -19.40 40.12
CA ASP A 167 -31.44 -20.37 40.80
C ASP A 167 -30.82 -21.79 40.87
N ASP A 168 -29.82 -22.09 40.03
CA ASP A 168 -29.22 -23.40 39.89
C ASP A 168 -27.70 -23.35 39.87
N HIS A 169 -27.06 -23.75 40.95
CA HIS A 169 -25.58 -23.72 41.10
C HIS A 169 -24.83 -24.71 40.21
N GLU A 170 -25.47 -25.78 39.70
CA GLU A 170 -24.84 -26.75 38.82
C GLU A 170 -24.97 -26.37 37.33
N PHE A 171 -25.83 -25.43 37.02
CA PHE A 171 -26.12 -24.99 35.65
C PHE A 171 -24.87 -24.59 34.89
N MET A 172 -23.99 -23.76 35.47
CA MET A 172 -22.81 -23.23 34.79
C MET A 172 -21.83 -24.36 34.44
N ALA A 173 -21.60 -25.30 35.33
CA ALA A 173 -20.71 -26.44 35.06
C ALA A 173 -21.22 -27.32 33.90
N GLY A 174 -22.53 -27.59 33.85
CA GLY A 174 -23.17 -28.28 32.70
C GLY A 174 -23.06 -27.48 31.41
N PHE A 175 -23.29 -26.16 31.48
CA PHE A 175 -23.20 -25.26 30.34
C PHE A 175 -21.78 -25.20 29.74
N ILE A 176 -20.73 -25.11 30.56
CA ILE A 176 -19.32 -25.10 30.12
C ILE A 176 -18.97 -26.45 29.47
N SER A 177 -19.27 -27.57 30.15
CA SER A 177 -18.91 -28.91 29.65
C SER A 177 -19.59 -29.28 28.33
N TYR A 178 -20.72 -28.64 28.01
CA TYR A 178 -21.46 -28.90 26.77
C TYR A 178 -20.70 -28.50 25.50
N TRP A 179 -19.88 -27.46 25.57
CA TRP A 179 -19.12 -26.91 24.44
C TRP A 179 -17.73 -27.49 24.28
N GLU A 180 -17.25 -28.16 25.32
CA GLU A 180 -15.85 -28.62 25.37
C GLU A 180 -15.51 -29.54 24.21
N GLY A 181 -14.40 -29.18 23.48
CA GLY A 181 -13.84 -29.98 22.40
C GLY A 181 -14.50 -29.76 21.03
N GLU A 182 -15.37 -28.77 20.85
CA GLU A 182 -15.81 -28.35 19.52
C GLU A 182 -14.59 -27.83 18.70
N LYS A 183 -14.52 -28.18 17.42
CA LYS A 183 -13.38 -27.83 16.54
C LYS A 183 -13.82 -27.11 15.26
N ASP A 184 -15.10 -27.07 14.99
CA ASP A 184 -15.61 -26.41 13.80
C ASP A 184 -15.52 -24.89 13.91
N PRO A 185 -14.81 -24.18 13.00
CA PRO A 185 -14.61 -22.74 13.07
C PRO A 185 -15.93 -21.96 13.12
N ARG A 186 -16.94 -22.40 12.38
CA ARG A 186 -18.25 -21.79 12.32
C ARG A 186 -18.98 -21.86 13.65
N ASN A 187 -18.93 -23.02 14.31
CA ASN A 187 -19.52 -23.20 15.63
C ASN A 187 -18.75 -22.40 16.68
N LEU A 188 -17.40 -22.42 16.62
CA LEU A 188 -16.56 -21.66 17.56
C LEU A 188 -16.83 -20.16 17.51
N MET A 189 -17.07 -19.58 16.31
CA MET A 189 -17.43 -18.17 16.18
C MET A 189 -18.70 -17.82 16.98
N ILE A 190 -19.71 -18.68 16.94
CA ILE A 190 -20.96 -18.49 17.67
C ILE A 190 -20.74 -18.77 19.17
N ILE A 191 -20.03 -19.84 19.51
CA ILE A 191 -19.77 -20.25 20.90
C ILE A 191 -19.03 -19.14 21.65
N PHE A 192 -17.96 -18.58 21.08
CA PHE A 192 -17.25 -17.46 21.73
C PHE A 192 -18.16 -16.25 21.91
N SER A 193 -19.02 -15.94 20.94
CA SER A 193 -19.97 -14.83 21.06
C SER A 193 -21.03 -15.07 22.14
N LEU A 194 -21.56 -16.28 22.24
CA LEU A 194 -22.56 -16.60 23.25
C LEU A 194 -21.98 -16.71 24.67
N LEU A 195 -20.73 -17.20 24.82
CA LEU A 195 -20.04 -17.29 26.12
C LEU A 195 -19.67 -15.89 26.65
N GLN A 196 -19.44 -14.93 25.78
CA GLN A 196 -19.17 -13.55 26.20
C GLN A 196 -20.34 -12.96 27.00
N VAL A 197 -21.61 -13.37 26.75
CA VAL A 197 -22.77 -12.86 27.48
C VAL A 197 -22.71 -13.23 28.98
N PRO A 198 -22.59 -14.51 29.39
CA PRO A 198 -22.44 -14.84 30.80
C PRO A 198 -21.17 -14.26 31.43
N MET A 199 -20.05 -14.21 30.70
CA MET A 199 -18.77 -13.67 31.18
C MET A 199 -18.86 -12.18 31.52
N THR A 200 -19.68 -11.41 30.80
CA THR A 200 -19.79 -9.94 30.99
C THR A 200 -21.00 -9.52 31.87
N GLU A 201 -22.11 -10.26 31.82
CA GLU A 201 -23.37 -9.81 32.37
C GLU A 201 -23.81 -10.56 33.66
N TRP A 202 -23.22 -11.76 33.93
CA TRP A 202 -23.64 -12.58 35.07
C TRP A 202 -22.58 -12.57 36.18
N ASP A 203 -22.99 -12.94 37.40
CA ASP A 203 -22.03 -13.22 38.47
C ASP A 203 -21.44 -14.62 38.28
N VAL A 204 -20.24 -14.64 37.72
CA VAL A 204 -19.50 -15.88 37.38
C VAL A 204 -18.29 -16.12 38.29
N HIS A 205 -18.15 -15.35 39.39
CA HIS A 205 -16.98 -15.42 40.27
C HIS A 205 -16.63 -16.86 40.72
N ALA A 206 -17.66 -17.63 41.10
CA ALA A 206 -17.49 -19.02 41.51
C ALA A 206 -17.01 -19.98 40.41
N HIS A 207 -17.21 -19.62 39.13
CA HIS A 207 -16.90 -20.42 37.93
C HIS A 207 -15.84 -19.79 37.03
N ALA A 208 -15.17 -18.76 37.56
CA ALA A 208 -14.23 -17.94 36.74
C ALA A 208 -13.11 -18.80 36.13
N GLN A 209 -12.55 -19.75 36.89
CA GLN A 209 -11.51 -20.66 36.38
C GLN A 209 -12.04 -21.55 35.27
N ASP A 210 -13.15 -22.22 35.50
CA ASP A 210 -13.68 -23.18 34.53
C ASP A 210 -14.09 -22.50 33.22
N LEU A 211 -14.70 -21.30 33.31
CA LEU A 211 -15.03 -20.48 32.14
C LEU A 211 -13.77 -20.04 31.39
N PHE A 212 -12.77 -19.55 32.11
CA PHE A 212 -11.51 -19.13 31.50
C PHE A 212 -10.83 -20.33 30.81
N ASP A 213 -10.68 -21.46 31.49
CA ASP A 213 -10.02 -22.64 30.93
C ASP A 213 -10.78 -23.19 29.72
N SER A 214 -12.10 -23.12 29.70
CA SER A 214 -12.93 -23.59 28.57
C SER A 214 -12.63 -22.86 27.26
N VAL A 215 -12.28 -21.57 27.32
CA VAL A 215 -11.90 -20.79 26.13
C VAL A 215 -10.40 -20.77 25.91
N PHE A 216 -9.60 -20.73 26.97
CA PHE A 216 -8.14 -20.67 26.87
C PHE A 216 -7.52 -21.97 26.30
N ASN A 217 -8.21 -23.11 26.39
CA ASN A 217 -7.83 -24.36 25.73
C ASN A 217 -7.72 -24.24 24.19
N TYR A 218 -8.34 -23.23 23.59
CA TYR A 218 -8.20 -22.93 22.16
C TYR A 218 -7.04 -21.98 21.82
N PHE A 219 -6.37 -21.43 22.81
CA PHE A 219 -5.27 -20.49 22.62
C PHE A 219 -3.89 -21.18 22.53
N PRO A 220 -3.04 -20.87 21.53
CA PRO A 220 -3.25 -20.00 20.37
C PRO A 220 -3.99 -20.70 19.23
N ILE A 221 -4.79 -19.95 18.48
CA ILE A 221 -5.51 -20.49 17.31
C ILE A 221 -4.56 -20.65 16.12
N THR A 222 -4.44 -21.89 15.60
CA THR A 222 -3.59 -22.24 14.44
C THR A 222 -4.40 -22.58 13.19
N PHE A 223 -5.69 -22.24 13.16
CA PHE A 223 -6.60 -22.53 12.06
C PHE A 223 -6.13 -21.90 10.75
N LYS A 224 -6.15 -22.69 9.64
CA LYS A 224 -5.94 -22.22 8.28
C LYS A 224 -7.19 -22.53 7.48
N PRO A 225 -7.93 -21.52 6.99
CA PRO A 225 -9.12 -21.74 6.19
C PRO A 225 -8.78 -22.46 4.89
N PRO A 226 -9.63 -23.40 4.42
CA PRO A 226 -9.50 -23.97 3.08
C PRO A 226 -9.62 -22.90 2.00
N PRO A 227 -8.99 -23.08 0.81
CA PRO A 227 -9.05 -22.09 -0.27
C PRO A 227 -10.47 -21.74 -0.72
N ASP A 228 -11.40 -22.68 -0.64
CA ASP A 228 -12.80 -22.56 -1.07
C ASP A 228 -13.77 -22.54 0.12
N ASP A 229 -13.39 -21.93 1.26
CA ASP A 229 -14.28 -21.84 2.42
C ASP A 229 -15.57 -21.07 2.08
N PRO A 230 -16.74 -21.70 2.08
CA PRO A 230 -18.01 -21.05 1.73
C PRO A 230 -18.48 -20.03 2.78
N TYR A 231 -17.87 -20.01 3.98
CA TYR A 231 -18.28 -19.16 5.10
C TYR A 231 -17.40 -17.93 5.27
N GLY A 232 -16.23 -17.90 4.63
CA GLY A 232 -15.30 -16.78 4.65
C GLY A 232 -14.71 -16.47 6.04
N ILE A 233 -14.68 -17.46 6.95
CA ILE A 233 -14.16 -17.30 8.32
C ILE A 233 -12.63 -17.33 8.29
N THR A 234 -12.01 -16.26 8.74
CA THR A 234 -10.55 -16.18 8.82
C THR A 234 -10.02 -16.62 10.20
N SER A 235 -8.74 -16.97 10.24
CA SER A 235 -8.04 -17.21 11.52
C SER A 235 -8.10 -15.98 12.43
N GLN A 236 -8.08 -14.77 11.86
CA GLN A 236 -8.11 -13.53 12.62
C GLN A 236 -9.47 -13.30 13.29
N ASP A 237 -10.56 -13.67 12.62
CA ASP A 237 -11.91 -13.57 13.21
C ASP A 237 -12.05 -14.42 14.47
N LEU A 238 -11.56 -15.66 14.42
CA LEU A 238 -11.53 -16.56 15.56
C LEU A 238 -10.65 -16.05 16.70
N LYS A 239 -9.46 -15.54 16.38
CA LYS A 239 -8.53 -14.95 17.36
C LYS A 239 -9.16 -13.75 18.06
N ASN A 240 -9.83 -12.88 17.33
CA ASN A 240 -10.50 -11.72 17.90
C ASN A 240 -11.60 -12.15 18.87
N ARG A 241 -12.48 -13.08 18.49
CA ARG A 241 -13.54 -13.57 19.35
C ARG A 241 -13.02 -14.27 20.61
N LEU A 242 -11.97 -15.07 20.46
CA LEU A 242 -11.33 -15.72 21.60
C LEU A 242 -10.73 -14.68 22.57
N ARG A 243 -10.08 -13.65 22.03
CA ARG A 243 -9.51 -12.54 22.80
C ARG A 243 -10.57 -11.79 23.57
N ASP A 244 -11.72 -11.50 22.94
CA ASP A 244 -12.86 -10.86 23.58
C ASP A 244 -13.37 -11.68 24.78
N CYS A 245 -13.36 -13.00 24.68
CA CYS A 245 -13.74 -13.88 25.81
C CYS A 245 -12.70 -13.88 26.94
N ILE A 246 -11.41 -13.95 26.60
CA ILE A 246 -10.33 -13.90 27.59
C ILE A 246 -10.35 -12.58 28.36
N ALA A 247 -10.66 -11.48 27.70
CA ALA A 247 -10.71 -10.15 28.30
C ALA A 247 -12.04 -9.79 28.97
N ALA A 248 -13.07 -10.65 28.87
CA ALA A 248 -14.45 -10.30 29.21
C ALA A 248 -14.70 -10.00 30.70
N ASN A 249 -13.90 -10.55 31.62
CA ASN A 249 -14.15 -10.40 33.06
C ASN A 249 -12.85 -10.31 33.85
N SER A 250 -12.78 -9.34 34.78
CA SER A 250 -11.63 -9.13 35.68
C SER A 250 -11.34 -10.30 36.62
N ASP A 251 -12.31 -11.15 36.91
CA ASP A 251 -12.13 -12.36 37.71
C ASP A 251 -11.27 -13.41 37.02
N PHE A 252 -11.04 -13.28 35.74
CA PHE A 252 -10.13 -14.13 34.97
C PHE A 252 -8.65 -13.77 35.18
N ALA A 253 -8.32 -12.59 35.70
CA ALA A 253 -6.95 -12.12 35.82
C ALA A 253 -5.99 -13.10 36.54
N PRO A 254 -6.38 -13.80 37.66
CA PRO A 254 -5.51 -14.76 38.33
C PRO A 254 -5.11 -15.96 37.46
N TYR A 255 -5.87 -16.25 36.44
CA TYR A 255 -5.65 -17.36 35.50
C TYR A 255 -5.04 -16.87 34.19
N ALA A 256 -5.57 -15.74 33.66
CA ALA A 256 -5.16 -15.19 32.39
C ALA A 256 -3.71 -14.71 32.38
N PHE A 257 -3.29 -13.85 33.33
CA PHE A 257 -1.94 -13.30 33.33
C PHE A 257 -0.86 -14.38 33.45
N PRO A 258 -0.89 -15.32 34.40
CA PRO A 258 0.12 -16.36 34.49
C PRO A 258 0.20 -17.22 33.22
N GLN A 259 -0.94 -17.66 32.67
CA GLN A 259 -0.96 -18.53 31.47
C GLN A 259 -0.54 -17.80 30.19
N LEU A 260 -0.91 -16.53 30.02
CA LEU A 260 -0.46 -15.70 28.90
C LEU A 260 1.04 -15.45 28.98
N LEU A 261 1.57 -15.11 30.15
CA LEU A 261 3.00 -14.85 30.35
C LEU A 261 3.84 -16.13 30.14
N ASP A 262 3.35 -17.30 30.57
CA ASP A 262 4.00 -18.57 30.26
C ASP A 262 4.12 -18.82 28.75
N LYS A 263 3.07 -18.49 27.98
CA LYS A 263 3.09 -18.61 26.53
C LYS A 263 3.90 -17.50 25.83
N LEU A 264 4.24 -16.41 26.50
CA LEU A 264 5.14 -15.38 25.96
C LEU A 264 6.57 -15.89 25.81
N ASP A 265 6.98 -16.91 26.58
CA ASP A 265 8.27 -17.58 26.45
C ASP A 265 8.36 -18.55 25.24
N SER A 266 7.28 -18.64 24.45
CA SER A 266 7.26 -19.50 23.25
C SER A 266 8.31 -19.09 22.21
N THR A 267 8.84 -20.07 21.47
CA THR A 267 9.71 -19.82 20.31
C THR A 267 8.94 -19.34 19.07
N SER A 268 7.62 -19.47 19.07
CA SER A 268 6.75 -19.06 17.95
C SER A 268 6.44 -17.56 18.04
N MET A 269 6.91 -16.77 17.07
CA MET A 269 6.66 -15.34 16.99
C MET A 269 5.16 -15.01 16.84
N ASN A 270 4.41 -15.85 16.11
CA ASN A 270 2.97 -15.68 16.00
C ASN A 270 2.25 -15.89 17.33
N THR A 271 2.69 -16.85 18.12
CA THR A 271 2.15 -17.08 19.48
C THR A 271 2.46 -15.90 20.38
N LYS A 272 3.68 -15.37 20.38
CA LYS A 272 4.06 -14.18 21.15
C LYS A 272 3.18 -12.98 20.78
N ARG A 273 2.95 -12.76 19.49
CA ARG A 273 2.07 -11.67 19.00
C ARG A 273 0.64 -11.85 19.50
N ASP A 274 0.08 -13.06 19.39
CA ASP A 274 -1.27 -13.36 19.88
C ASP A 274 -1.38 -13.13 21.39
N VAL A 275 -0.34 -13.47 22.17
CA VAL A 275 -0.25 -13.22 23.62
C VAL A 275 -0.25 -11.72 23.92
N LEU A 276 0.62 -10.95 23.26
CA LEU A 276 0.71 -9.50 23.51
C LEU A 276 -0.61 -8.80 23.20
N GLN A 277 -1.27 -9.18 22.11
CA GLN A 277 -2.59 -8.66 21.78
C GLN A 277 -3.69 -9.11 22.76
N ALA A 278 -3.60 -10.30 23.33
CA ALA A 278 -4.52 -10.73 24.38
C ALA A 278 -4.25 -9.97 25.69
N LEU A 279 -3.00 -9.72 26.06
CA LEU A 279 -2.65 -8.86 27.19
C LEU A 279 -3.18 -7.44 27.01
N GLN A 280 -3.09 -6.84 25.81
CA GLN A 280 -3.65 -5.52 25.52
C GLN A 280 -5.16 -5.47 25.76
N ALA A 281 -5.89 -6.51 25.31
CA ALA A 281 -7.32 -6.60 25.56
C ALA A 281 -7.64 -6.72 27.07
N CYS A 282 -6.93 -7.60 27.78
CA CYS A 282 -7.09 -7.74 29.25
C CYS A 282 -6.78 -6.43 29.99
N ILE A 283 -5.72 -5.71 29.59
CA ILE A 283 -5.35 -4.41 30.18
C ILE A 283 -6.46 -3.38 29.91
N THR A 284 -7.07 -3.41 28.73
CA THR A 284 -8.12 -2.47 28.36
C THR A 284 -9.41 -2.74 29.16
N ASP A 285 -9.84 -3.98 29.25
CA ASP A 285 -11.17 -4.34 29.73
C ASP A 285 -11.21 -4.65 31.22
N TYR A 286 -10.16 -5.22 31.81
CA TYR A 286 -10.12 -5.54 33.24
C TYR A 286 -10.11 -4.28 34.11
N GLU A 287 -10.60 -4.40 35.34
CA GLU A 287 -10.56 -3.32 36.31
C GLU A 287 -9.13 -2.93 36.70
N ALA A 288 -8.85 -1.63 36.76
CA ALA A 288 -7.52 -1.12 37.13
C ALA A 288 -7.01 -1.62 38.49
N LYS A 289 -7.90 -1.85 39.44
CA LYS A 289 -7.59 -2.41 40.77
C LYS A 289 -6.98 -3.82 40.63
N THR A 290 -7.58 -4.64 39.80
CA THR A 290 -7.11 -6.02 39.53
C THR A 290 -5.79 -6.03 38.80
N ILE A 291 -5.64 -5.22 37.75
CA ILE A 291 -4.41 -5.11 36.97
C ILE A 291 -3.23 -4.62 37.83
N ASN A 292 -3.50 -3.72 38.79
CA ASN A 292 -2.45 -3.18 39.66
C ASN A 292 -1.72 -4.27 40.48
N LEU A 293 -2.37 -5.40 40.76
CA LEU A 293 -1.75 -6.54 41.44
C LEU A 293 -0.66 -7.24 40.58
N TYR A 294 -0.75 -7.10 39.27
CA TYR A 294 0.15 -7.74 38.30
C TYR A 294 1.10 -6.75 37.62
N SER A 295 1.06 -5.47 38.00
CA SER A 295 1.78 -4.40 37.30
C SER A 295 3.30 -4.62 37.21
N VAL A 296 3.93 -5.15 38.25
CA VAL A 296 5.37 -5.45 38.28
C VAL A 296 5.69 -6.67 37.40
N THR A 297 4.90 -7.74 37.51
CA THR A 297 5.08 -8.96 36.71
C THR A 297 4.92 -8.69 35.21
N LEU A 298 3.92 -7.87 34.86
CA LEU A 298 3.72 -7.45 33.46
C LEU A 298 4.91 -6.60 32.96
N TRP A 299 5.40 -5.67 33.77
CA TRP A 299 6.61 -4.92 33.42
C TRP A 299 7.80 -5.84 33.16
N ASP A 300 8.10 -6.77 34.06
CA ASP A 300 9.25 -7.67 33.95
C ASP A 300 9.18 -8.57 32.71
N ALA A 301 8.00 -8.99 32.30
CA ALA A 301 7.81 -9.77 31.09
C ALA A 301 7.91 -8.91 29.80
N LEU A 302 7.23 -7.76 29.78
CA LEU A 302 7.20 -6.88 28.59
C LEU A 302 8.59 -6.26 28.32
N LYS A 303 9.34 -5.87 29.34
CA LYS A 303 10.68 -5.31 29.15
C LYS A 303 11.63 -6.25 28.43
N PHE A 304 11.48 -7.58 28.64
CA PHE A 304 12.34 -8.57 28.00
C PHE A 304 12.19 -8.53 26.47
N GLU A 305 10.95 -8.46 25.96
CA GLU A 305 10.66 -8.38 24.55
C GLU A 305 11.13 -7.05 23.90
N ILE A 306 11.17 -5.97 24.69
CA ILE A 306 11.62 -4.65 24.22
C ILE A 306 13.14 -4.52 24.25
N LEU A 307 13.81 -5.01 25.30
CA LEU A 307 15.26 -4.91 25.44
C LEU A 307 16.02 -5.93 24.60
N ASN A 308 15.40 -7.09 24.28
CA ASN A 308 15.99 -8.18 23.50
C ASN A 308 15.24 -8.40 22.19
N VAL A 309 15.12 -7.34 21.39
CA VAL A 309 14.33 -7.34 20.15
C VAL A 309 14.76 -8.47 19.21
N GLN A 310 13.85 -9.42 18.95
CA GLN A 310 13.97 -10.46 17.93
C GLN A 310 13.27 -10.07 16.64
N GLU A 311 12.05 -9.54 16.75
CA GLU A 311 11.28 -8.92 15.67
C GLU A 311 10.76 -7.56 16.14
N GLU A 312 10.84 -6.56 15.25
CA GLU A 312 10.43 -5.19 15.55
C GLU A 312 8.94 -5.09 15.91
N ASP A 313 8.10 -5.84 15.21
CA ASP A 313 6.65 -5.87 15.44
C ASP A 313 6.28 -6.33 16.86
N LEU A 314 7.03 -7.29 17.44
CA LEU A 314 6.79 -7.75 18.80
C LEU A 314 7.16 -6.69 19.83
N ALA A 315 8.25 -5.97 19.60
CA ALA A 315 8.66 -4.87 20.47
C ALA A 315 7.61 -3.74 20.45
N GLU A 316 7.05 -3.41 19.29
CA GLU A 316 5.95 -2.43 19.17
C GLU A 316 4.69 -2.86 19.91
N GLU A 317 4.29 -4.14 19.81
CA GLU A 317 3.15 -4.68 20.56
C GLU A 317 3.39 -4.63 22.08
N ALA A 318 4.62 -4.93 22.54
CA ALA A 318 4.99 -4.83 23.95
C ALA A 318 4.99 -3.37 24.44
N LEU A 319 5.50 -2.41 23.65
CA LEU A 319 5.44 -0.97 23.94
C LEU A 319 3.99 -0.47 24.02
N THR A 320 3.11 -0.95 23.14
CA THR A 320 1.68 -0.63 23.18
C THR A 320 1.05 -1.11 24.49
N SER A 321 1.42 -2.32 24.93
CA SER A 321 0.94 -2.86 26.22
C SER A 321 1.39 -2.00 27.40
N LEU A 322 2.65 -1.52 27.40
CA LEU A 322 3.18 -0.60 28.43
C LEU A 322 2.43 0.75 28.45
N ALA A 323 2.15 1.30 27.27
CA ALA A 323 1.41 2.55 27.14
C ALA A 323 -0.02 2.41 27.68
N LEU A 324 -0.70 1.31 27.35
CA LEU A 324 -2.05 1.02 27.88
C LEU A 324 -2.07 0.90 29.40
N LEU A 325 -1.07 0.24 30.02
CA LEU A 325 -0.94 0.17 31.48
C LEU A 325 -0.75 1.56 32.09
N ALA A 326 0.14 2.38 31.52
CA ALA A 326 0.39 3.74 32.01
C ALA A 326 -0.87 4.62 31.88
N ALA A 327 -1.60 4.53 30.75
CA ALA A 327 -2.87 5.22 30.55
C ALA A 327 -3.90 4.77 31.59
N LYS A 328 -4.10 3.47 31.79
CA LYS A 328 -5.05 2.90 32.75
C LYS A 328 -4.78 3.39 34.17
N PHE A 329 -3.53 3.34 34.63
CA PHE A 329 -3.15 3.80 35.97
C PHE A 329 -3.21 5.33 36.10
N SER A 330 -3.01 6.09 35.04
CA SER A 330 -3.16 7.56 35.06
C SER A 330 -4.57 7.99 35.43
N TYR A 331 -5.58 7.25 34.99
CA TYR A 331 -6.99 7.51 35.35
C TYR A 331 -7.41 6.87 36.66
N PHE A 332 -6.71 5.85 37.13
CA PHE A 332 -7.04 5.15 38.39
C PHE A 332 -6.55 5.88 39.63
N GLY A 333 -5.37 6.49 39.59
CA GLY A 333 -4.86 7.32 40.69
C GLY A 333 -3.34 7.47 40.73
N GLU A 334 -2.86 8.50 41.42
CA GLU A 334 -1.41 8.79 41.50
C GLU A 334 -0.58 7.69 42.19
N GLY A 335 -1.12 7.03 43.21
CA GLY A 335 -0.40 5.96 43.92
C GLY A 335 -0.01 4.80 43.04
N PRO A 336 -0.98 4.14 42.37
CA PRO A 336 -0.71 3.05 41.41
C PRO A 336 0.18 3.48 40.25
N LEU A 337 -0.06 4.66 39.67
CA LEU A 337 0.79 5.19 38.60
C LEU A 337 2.25 5.34 39.05
N ASN A 338 2.48 5.94 40.22
CA ASN A 338 3.82 6.11 40.76
C ASN A 338 4.50 4.75 41.07
N ALA A 339 3.75 3.79 41.61
CA ALA A 339 4.28 2.45 41.88
C ALA A 339 4.69 1.74 40.59
N TYR A 340 3.92 1.89 39.53
CA TYR A 340 4.19 1.33 38.21
C TYR A 340 5.38 2.01 37.52
N LEU A 341 5.41 3.34 37.46
CA LEU A 341 6.46 4.08 36.71
C LEU A 341 7.82 4.11 37.42
N ARG A 342 7.88 4.03 38.75
CA ARG A 342 9.13 4.14 39.51
C ARG A 342 10.21 3.13 39.11
N PRO A 343 9.94 1.80 39.02
CA PRO A 343 10.93 0.84 38.58
C PRO A 343 11.36 1.07 37.13
N ILE A 344 10.43 1.44 36.25
CA ILE A 344 10.70 1.70 34.83
C ILE A 344 11.63 2.92 34.66
N ILE A 345 11.31 4.04 35.32
CA ILE A 345 12.12 5.25 35.31
C ILE A 345 13.55 4.96 35.81
N LYS A 346 13.68 4.18 36.91
CA LYS A 346 14.97 3.81 37.44
C LYS A 346 15.81 3.02 36.42
N GLU A 347 15.22 1.99 35.82
CA GLU A 347 15.88 1.13 34.84
C GLU A 347 16.25 1.89 33.54
N CYS A 348 15.35 2.77 33.06
CA CYS A 348 15.66 3.66 31.93
C CYS A 348 16.83 4.61 32.22
N ASN A 349 16.91 5.19 33.43
CA ASN A 349 18.08 6.02 33.82
C ASN A 349 19.38 5.22 33.81
N GLU A 350 19.38 3.99 34.33
CA GLU A 350 20.56 3.09 34.31
C GLU A 350 21.00 2.81 32.85
N HIS A 351 20.09 2.53 31.95
CA HIS A 351 20.43 2.32 30.53
C HIS A 351 20.90 3.59 29.81
N LEU A 352 20.43 4.78 30.20
CA LEU A 352 20.89 6.07 29.63
C LEU A 352 22.31 6.42 30.08
N GLU A 353 22.80 5.91 31.21
CA GLU A 353 24.19 6.10 31.66
C GLU A 353 25.21 5.53 30.66
N ASP A 354 24.86 4.44 29.96
CA ASP A 354 25.71 3.76 28.98
C ASP A 354 25.38 4.10 27.53
N ALA A 355 24.70 5.24 27.26
CA ALA A 355 24.36 5.66 25.91
C ALA A 355 25.62 5.94 25.03
N PRO A 356 25.59 5.58 23.72
CA PRO A 356 24.55 4.91 22.96
C PRO A 356 24.75 3.38 22.92
N THR A 357 23.78 2.65 23.41
CA THR A 357 23.71 1.19 23.32
C THR A 357 22.34 0.78 22.81
N LYS A 358 22.15 -0.50 22.44
CA LYS A 358 20.83 -1.01 22.09
C LYS A 358 19.82 -0.84 23.22
N GLN A 359 20.27 -1.02 24.46
CA GLN A 359 19.44 -0.85 25.65
C GLN A 359 19.03 0.62 25.85
N SER A 360 19.92 1.59 25.60
CA SER A 360 19.57 3.01 25.69
C SER A 360 18.60 3.45 24.58
N GLU A 361 18.67 2.86 23.38
CA GLU A 361 17.69 3.06 22.32
C GLU A 361 16.32 2.49 22.71
N ALA A 362 16.30 1.27 23.26
CA ALA A 362 15.10 0.65 23.78
C ALA A 362 14.49 1.44 24.96
N ALA A 363 15.31 1.95 25.88
CA ALA A 363 14.87 2.88 26.94
C ALA A 363 14.21 4.13 26.36
N GLY A 364 14.77 4.72 25.31
CA GLY A 364 14.16 5.85 24.60
C GLY A 364 12.75 5.51 24.06
N ARG A 365 12.55 4.34 23.45
CA ARG A 365 11.25 3.86 22.97
C ARG A 365 10.24 3.64 24.11
N ILE A 366 10.69 3.08 25.22
CA ILE A 366 9.87 2.93 26.43
C ILE A 366 9.41 4.31 26.92
N LEU A 367 10.32 5.27 27.01
CA LEU A 367 9.98 6.63 27.43
C LEU A 367 9.00 7.31 26.48
N HIS A 368 9.16 7.13 25.16
CA HIS A 368 8.20 7.59 24.15
C HIS A 368 6.81 7.01 24.39
N ALA A 369 6.70 5.69 24.56
CA ALA A 369 5.44 5.00 24.78
C ALA A 369 4.72 5.47 26.05
N LEU A 370 5.47 5.65 27.16
CA LEU A 370 4.93 6.12 28.42
C LEU A 370 4.46 7.59 28.36
N VAL A 371 5.28 8.45 27.74
CA VAL A 371 4.94 9.88 27.59
C VAL A 371 3.74 10.08 26.68
N SER A 372 3.62 9.31 25.60
CA SER A 372 2.51 9.41 24.67
C SER A 372 1.19 8.89 25.23
N SER A 373 1.20 8.15 26.34
CA SER A 373 0.04 7.43 26.86
C SER A 373 -0.96 8.32 27.61
N ALA A 374 -0.48 9.26 28.43
CA ALA A 374 -1.34 10.14 29.23
C ALA A 374 -0.54 11.33 29.82
N PRO A 375 -1.19 12.51 30.05
CA PRO A 375 -0.53 13.68 30.60
C PRO A 375 0.09 13.46 32.01
N GLN A 376 -0.54 12.65 32.87
CA GLN A 376 -0.03 12.34 34.19
C GLN A 376 1.23 11.47 34.13
N ALA A 377 1.28 10.49 33.19
CA ALA A 377 2.46 9.67 32.96
C ALA A 377 3.60 10.52 32.37
N ALA A 378 3.31 11.39 31.41
CA ALA A 378 4.28 12.34 30.82
C ALA A 378 4.92 13.24 31.90
N ASP A 379 4.12 13.80 32.81
CA ASP A 379 4.61 14.63 33.92
C ASP A 379 5.58 13.87 34.84
N LYS A 380 5.21 12.63 35.24
CA LYS A 380 6.04 11.81 36.15
C LYS A 380 7.33 11.34 35.49
N VAL A 381 7.23 10.87 34.22
CA VAL A 381 8.40 10.46 33.45
C VAL A 381 9.37 11.63 33.25
N SER A 382 8.86 12.81 32.85
CA SER A 382 9.68 13.98 32.63
C SER A 382 10.43 14.42 33.88
N LYS A 383 9.75 14.46 35.02
CA LYS A 383 10.37 14.80 36.31
C LYS A 383 11.43 13.78 36.77
N GLY A 384 11.28 12.51 36.40
CA GLY A 384 12.20 11.45 36.78
C GLY A 384 13.37 11.26 35.81
N ILE A 385 13.24 11.64 34.55
CA ILE A 385 14.26 11.38 33.49
C ILE A 385 15.01 12.64 33.08
N LEU A 386 14.31 13.75 32.77
CA LEU A 386 14.95 14.93 32.17
C LEU A 386 16.08 15.54 33.00
N PRO A 387 15.97 15.69 34.33
CA PRO A 387 17.08 16.21 35.15
C PRO A 387 18.35 15.33 35.04
N VAL A 388 18.19 14.01 35.06
CA VAL A 388 19.30 13.06 34.95
C VAL A 388 19.91 13.11 33.54
N LEU A 389 19.05 13.08 32.51
CA LEU A 389 19.48 13.12 31.11
C LEU A 389 20.31 14.38 30.80
N PHE A 390 19.86 15.57 31.21
CA PHE A 390 20.61 16.81 31.00
C PHE A 390 21.89 16.87 31.85
N ALA A 391 21.89 16.33 33.08
CA ALA A 391 23.11 16.19 33.88
C ALA A 391 24.16 15.30 33.19
N LEU A 392 23.74 14.15 32.64
CA LEU A 392 24.59 13.24 31.86
C LEU A 392 25.09 13.90 30.56
N TYR A 393 24.23 14.61 29.86
CA TYR A 393 24.58 15.33 28.63
C TYR A 393 25.62 16.41 28.86
N ASN A 394 25.44 17.24 29.87
CA ASN A 394 26.34 18.34 30.18
C ASN A 394 27.67 17.83 30.80
N GLY A 395 27.64 16.75 31.56
CA GLY A 395 28.84 16.11 32.17
C GLY A 395 29.65 15.28 31.18
N SER A 396 29.15 14.94 29.99
CA SER A 396 29.86 14.12 29.03
C SER A 396 30.72 14.94 28.06
N GLU A 397 31.98 14.52 27.83
CA GLU A 397 32.83 15.04 26.76
C GLU A 397 32.69 14.24 25.44
N SER A 398 32.18 13.03 25.51
CA SER A 398 31.99 12.14 24.33
C SER A 398 30.85 12.59 23.47
N ILE A 399 31.13 12.92 22.20
CA ILE A 399 30.12 13.28 21.18
C ILE A 399 29.17 12.10 20.95
N THR A 400 29.68 10.87 20.92
CA THR A 400 28.87 9.65 20.73
C THR A 400 27.86 9.47 21.87
N ARG A 401 28.27 9.71 23.12
CA ARG A 401 27.38 9.65 24.29
C ARG A 401 26.33 10.79 24.24
N ARG A 402 26.75 12.02 23.93
CA ARG A 402 25.85 13.16 23.75
C ARG A 402 24.81 12.87 22.65
N ARG A 403 25.23 12.23 21.55
CA ARG A 403 24.31 11.83 20.47
C ARG A 403 23.23 10.88 20.99
N GLY A 404 23.61 9.80 21.70
CA GLY A 404 22.66 8.84 22.25
C GLY A 404 21.65 9.48 23.20
N LEU A 405 22.12 10.40 24.06
CA LEU A 405 21.27 11.15 24.99
C LEU A 405 20.29 12.08 24.27
N LEU A 406 20.75 12.78 23.19
CA LEU A 406 19.85 13.57 22.36
C LEU A 406 18.82 12.74 21.62
N GLN A 407 19.18 11.54 21.15
CA GLN A 407 18.24 10.60 20.55
C GLN A 407 17.15 10.17 21.54
N ALA A 408 17.55 9.85 22.80
CA ALA A 408 16.59 9.54 23.85
C ALA A 408 15.68 10.74 24.19
N PHE A 409 16.23 11.95 24.23
CA PHE A 409 15.44 13.17 24.39
C PHE A 409 14.44 13.37 23.25
N ASN A 410 14.85 13.12 22.01
CA ASN A 410 13.96 13.20 20.83
C ASN A 410 12.81 12.21 20.93
N GLN A 411 13.04 11.00 21.47
CA GLN A 411 11.95 10.06 21.72
C GLN A 411 10.94 10.62 22.73
N ILE A 412 11.40 11.24 23.81
CA ILE A 412 10.52 11.88 24.80
C ILE A 412 9.73 13.02 24.16
N THR A 413 10.39 13.88 23.41
CA THR A 413 9.73 15.02 22.72
C THR A 413 8.70 14.52 21.70
N GLY A 414 9.03 13.48 20.92
CA GLY A 414 8.07 12.82 20.02
C GLY A 414 6.87 12.22 20.74
N GLY A 415 7.06 11.72 21.98
CA GLY A 415 5.96 11.27 22.84
C GLY A 415 5.03 12.44 23.24
N PHE A 416 5.58 13.61 23.55
CA PHE A 416 4.79 14.83 23.82
C PHE A 416 4.05 15.32 22.59
N GLU A 417 4.70 15.32 21.43
CA GLU A 417 4.07 15.69 20.15
C GLU A 417 2.83 14.82 19.89
N LYS A 418 2.97 13.50 20.02
CA LYS A 418 1.87 12.55 19.85
C LYS A 418 0.77 12.78 20.91
N MET A 419 1.13 12.88 22.16
CA MET A 419 0.17 13.09 23.27
C MET A 419 -0.66 14.36 23.08
N THR A 420 -0.02 15.48 22.77
CA THR A 420 -0.69 16.78 22.57
C THR A 420 -1.56 16.82 21.30
N GLY A 421 -1.20 16.03 20.29
CA GLY A 421 -1.98 15.88 19.06
C GLY A 421 -3.21 14.97 19.20
N GLU A 422 -3.12 13.91 20.01
CA GLU A 422 -4.18 12.89 20.12
C GLU A 422 -5.11 13.11 21.34
N ILE A 423 -4.62 13.69 22.44
CA ILE A 423 -5.40 13.85 23.68
C ILE A 423 -5.86 15.31 23.83
N PRO A 424 -7.18 15.59 23.71
CA PRO A 424 -7.71 16.94 23.85
C PRO A 424 -7.42 17.53 25.24
N GLY A 425 -6.83 18.74 25.26
CA GLY A 425 -6.51 19.46 26.51
C GLY A 425 -5.23 19.00 27.21
N ALA A 426 -4.47 18.08 26.62
CA ALA A 426 -3.13 17.76 27.09
C ALA A 426 -2.19 18.96 26.97
N ASP A 427 -1.30 19.17 27.93
CA ASP A 427 -0.30 20.25 27.92
C ASP A 427 1.12 19.69 28.02
N CYS A 428 2.10 20.53 27.67
CA CYS A 428 3.53 20.19 27.68
C CYS A 428 4.32 20.86 28.84
N LYS A 429 3.62 21.31 29.90
CA LYS A 429 4.24 22.08 31.01
C LYS A 429 5.44 21.37 31.63
N ALA A 430 5.39 20.06 31.76
CA ALA A 430 6.50 19.28 32.31
C ALA A 430 7.76 19.38 31.45
N LEU A 431 7.62 19.37 30.12
CA LEU A 431 8.73 19.53 29.18
C LEU A 431 9.15 21.01 29.06
N GLN A 432 8.19 21.95 29.20
CA GLN A 432 8.43 23.39 29.08
C GLN A 432 9.49 23.90 30.07
N ALA A 433 9.58 23.28 31.27
CA ALA A 433 10.60 23.64 32.26
C ALA A 433 12.05 23.39 31.76
N PHE A 434 12.23 22.56 30.74
CA PHE A 434 13.52 22.19 30.14
C PHE A 434 13.69 22.75 28.72
N ALA A 435 12.78 23.57 28.23
CA ALA A 435 12.78 24.04 26.85
C ALA A 435 14.02 24.89 26.49
N ASP A 436 14.48 25.76 27.42
CA ASP A 436 15.69 26.57 27.22
C ASP A 436 16.96 25.71 27.15
N ASP A 437 17.10 24.74 28.04
CA ASP A 437 18.25 23.81 28.06
C ASP A 437 18.28 22.93 26.83
N ALA A 438 17.11 22.41 26.42
CA ALA A 438 16.95 21.60 25.23
C ALA A 438 17.31 22.37 23.95
N LEU A 439 16.73 23.56 23.78
CA LEU A 439 17.01 24.41 22.63
C LEU A 439 18.49 24.76 22.55
N ALA A 440 19.09 25.16 23.68
CA ALA A 440 20.50 25.53 23.74
C ALA A 440 21.42 24.32 23.44
N ALA A 441 21.09 23.12 23.93
CA ALA A 441 21.83 21.90 23.63
C ALA A 441 21.76 21.55 22.15
N MET A 442 20.55 21.61 21.54
CA MET A 442 20.33 21.31 20.10
C MET A 442 21.07 22.32 19.21
N VAL A 443 20.92 23.62 19.47
CA VAL A 443 21.59 24.66 18.68
C VAL A 443 23.11 24.53 18.76
N ARG A 444 23.67 24.29 19.98
CA ARG A 444 25.12 24.08 20.14
C ARG A 444 25.60 22.84 19.41
N ALA A 445 24.89 21.73 19.50
CA ALA A 445 25.22 20.49 18.81
C ALA A 445 25.18 20.63 17.31
N LEU A 446 24.24 21.42 16.77
CA LEU A 446 24.10 21.64 15.32
C LEU A 446 25.18 22.59 14.76
N VAL A 447 25.48 23.70 15.47
CA VAL A 447 26.34 24.77 14.97
C VAL A 447 27.81 24.54 15.35
N SER A 448 28.09 24.11 16.60
CA SER A 448 29.46 24.02 17.15
C SER A 448 30.13 22.68 16.99
N ALA A 449 29.39 21.61 16.64
CA ALA A 449 29.99 20.28 16.43
C ALA A 449 30.85 20.25 15.15
N PRO A 450 31.91 19.42 15.11
CA PRO A 450 32.69 19.19 13.91
C PRO A 450 31.80 18.72 12.76
N LYS A 451 32.04 19.22 11.54
CA LYS A 451 31.24 18.87 10.34
C LYS A 451 31.26 17.38 10.02
N ALA A 452 32.29 16.65 10.42
CA ALA A 452 32.41 15.18 10.28
C ALA A 452 31.40 14.42 11.14
N GLU A 453 30.89 15.01 12.24
CA GLU A 453 29.96 14.38 13.17
C GLU A 453 28.50 14.50 12.68
N VAL A 454 28.26 14.02 11.48
CA VAL A 454 26.96 14.14 10.77
C VAL A 454 25.83 13.54 11.60
N SER A 455 26.01 12.35 12.18
CA SER A 455 24.97 11.67 12.98
C SER A 455 24.56 12.47 14.23
N PHE A 456 25.49 13.13 14.89
CA PHE A 456 25.20 13.98 16.04
C PHE A 456 24.43 15.23 15.65
N ARG A 457 24.86 15.89 14.56
CA ARG A 457 24.17 17.06 13.99
C ARG A 457 22.77 16.69 13.49
N MET A 458 22.60 15.50 12.92
CA MET A 458 21.30 14.97 12.51
C MET A 458 20.34 14.77 13.69
N ALA A 459 20.83 14.16 14.79
CA ALA A 459 20.02 14.00 16.00
C ALA A 459 19.54 15.36 16.55
N SER A 460 20.43 16.36 16.53
CA SER A 460 20.11 17.73 16.92
C SER A 460 19.08 18.39 16.00
N LEU A 461 19.21 18.23 14.67
CA LEU A 461 18.29 18.78 13.70
C LEU A 461 16.87 18.18 13.84
N THR A 462 16.79 16.86 14.04
CA THR A 462 15.52 16.18 14.34
C THR A 462 14.90 16.72 15.62
N GLY A 463 15.70 16.87 16.66
CA GLY A 463 15.23 17.43 17.94
C GLY A 463 14.71 18.85 17.84
N LEU A 464 15.38 19.73 17.06
CA LEU A 464 14.90 21.09 16.81
C LEU A 464 13.55 21.09 16.10
N ALA A 465 13.37 20.25 15.08
CA ALA A 465 12.09 20.14 14.38
C ALA A 465 10.97 19.65 15.31
N GLN A 466 11.25 18.64 16.14
CA GLN A 466 10.29 18.11 17.11
C GLN A 466 9.95 19.11 18.24
N LEU A 467 10.93 19.88 18.74
CA LEU A 467 10.65 20.94 19.73
C LEU A 467 9.66 21.98 19.19
N VAL A 468 9.80 22.34 17.90
CA VAL A 468 8.89 23.28 17.24
C VAL A 468 7.52 22.67 16.98
N SER A 469 7.43 21.36 16.79
CA SER A 469 6.14 20.69 16.50
C SER A 469 5.27 20.46 17.73
N VAL A 470 5.81 20.52 18.95
CA VAL A 470 5.00 20.42 20.19
C VAL A 470 4.27 21.74 20.46
N PRO A 471 2.94 21.79 20.40
CA PRO A 471 2.19 23.03 20.57
C PRO A 471 2.39 23.68 21.96
N GLY A 472 2.72 24.96 21.98
CA GLY A 472 2.87 25.71 23.23
C GLY A 472 4.14 25.43 24.04
N LEU A 473 5.05 24.59 23.54
CA LEU A 473 6.33 24.29 24.20
C LEU A 473 7.29 25.48 24.17
N LEU A 474 7.48 26.05 23.00
CA LEU A 474 8.43 27.15 22.77
C LEU A 474 7.72 28.50 22.66
N SER A 475 8.34 29.55 23.18
CA SER A 475 7.94 30.95 22.93
C SER A 475 8.29 31.37 21.49
N ASP A 476 7.65 32.43 20.97
CA ASP A 476 7.89 32.97 19.62
C ASP A 476 9.38 33.28 19.39
N LYS A 477 10.08 33.81 20.42
CA LYS A 477 11.52 34.09 20.35
C LYS A 477 12.33 32.80 20.13
N GLN A 478 12.02 31.74 20.83
CA GLN A 478 12.70 30.45 20.74
C GLN A 478 12.38 29.75 19.40
N ILE A 479 11.13 29.84 18.92
CA ILE A 479 10.72 29.37 17.58
C ILE A 479 11.54 30.11 16.50
N ASN A 480 11.61 31.44 16.57
CA ASN A 480 12.38 32.21 15.60
C ASN A 480 13.87 31.83 15.62
N GLN A 481 14.45 31.59 16.81
CA GLN A 481 15.84 31.13 16.92
C GLN A 481 16.05 29.75 16.28
N ALA A 482 15.14 28.80 16.46
CA ALA A 482 15.20 27.50 15.84
C ALA A 482 15.11 27.58 14.33
N VAL A 483 14.13 28.36 13.81
CA VAL A 483 13.92 28.60 12.38
C VAL A 483 15.14 29.27 11.74
N ASP A 484 15.69 30.32 12.37
CA ASP A 484 16.89 31.00 11.88
C ASP A 484 18.10 30.06 11.83
N THR A 485 18.27 29.22 12.86
CA THR A 485 19.38 28.26 12.92
C THR A 485 19.33 27.28 11.77
N VAL A 486 18.16 26.69 11.50
CA VAL A 486 17.99 25.73 10.40
C VAL A 486 18.08 26.42 9.04
N THR A 487 17.52 27.64 8.90
CA THR A 487 17.60 28.42 7.67
C THR A 487 19.06 28.75 7.31
N ASN A 488 19.85 29.22 8.29
CA ASN A 488 21.28 29.48 8.09
C ASN A 488 22.05 28.20 7.70
N LEU A 489 21.70 27.05 8.27
CA LEU A 489 22.31 25.79 7.89
C LEU A 489 22.02 25.44 6.42
N VAL A 490 20.77 25.59 5.98
CA VAL A 490 20.37 25.35 4.59
C VAL A 490 21.12 26.27 3.62
N LEU A 491 21.28 27.56 3.95
CA LEU A 491 21.87 28.55 3.06
C LEU A 491 23.40 28.50 3.00
N HIS A 492 24.07 28.28 4.14
CA HIS A 492 25.51 28.49 4.25
C HIS A 492 26.35 27.24 4.48
N GLU A 493 25.71 26.04 4.67
CA GLU A 493 26.48 24.81 4.82
C GLU A 493 27.13 24.41 3.49
N GLN A 494 28.45 24.32 3.47
CA GLN A 494 29.20 23.86 2.30
C GLN A 494 29.37 22.35 2.30
N LEU A 495 29.06 21.69 1.18
CA LEU A 495 29.31 20.27 0.94
C LEU A 495 30.83 20.02 0.75
N GLN A 496 31.56 19.76 1.83
CA GLN A 496 32.98 19.42 1.79
C GLN A 496 33.19 17.94 2.17
N GLY A 497 32.97 17.03 1.22
CA GLY A 497 33.41 15.61 1.34
C GLY A 497 32.88 14.79 2.52
N HIS A 498 32.12 15.35 3.42
CA HIS A 498 31.41 14.75 4.55
C HIS A 498 29.92 14.63 4.23
N GLY A 499 29.20 13.70 4.83
CA GLY A 499 27.79 13.41 4.51
C GLY A 499 26.89 14.65 4.44
N ASP A 500 25.91 14.61 3.56
CA ASP A 500 24.96 15.71 3.30
C ASP A 500 24.02 15.93 4.51
N ILE A 501 24.11 17.07 5.18
CA ILE A 501 23.16 17.51 6.22
C ILE A 501 22.14 18.52 5.68
N ARG A 502 22.37 19.09 4.51
CA ARG A 502 21.55 20.14 3.92
C ARG A 502 20.17 19.61 3.51
N THR A 503 20.11 18.47 2.82
CA THR A 503 18.84 17.85 2.44
C THR A 503 17.95 17.52 3.66
N PRO A 504 18.46 16.92 4.75
CA PRO A 504 17.72 16.80 6.00
C PRO A 504 17.29 18.13 6.61
N ALA A 505 18.14 19.18 6.53
CA ALA A 505 17.81 20.49 7.06
C ALA A 505 16.63 21.14 6.29
N ILE A 506 16.56 20.98 4.97
CA ILE A 506 15.42 21.43 4.16
C ILE A 506 14.14 20.70 4.60
N LYS A 507 14.21 19.38 4.82
CA LYS A 507 13.07 18.61 5.33
C LYS A 507 12.62 19.07 6.71
N ALA A 508 13.57 19.34 7.61
CA ALA A 508 13.27 19.88 8.92
C ALA A 508 12.59 21.25 8.84
N LEU A 509 13.07 22.13 7.97
CA LEU A 509 12.47 23.44 7.75
C LEU A 509 11.06 23.35 7.16
N SER A 510 10.83 22.40 6.23
CA SER A 510 9.50 22.11 5.69
C SER A 510 8.56 21.56 6.78
N SER A 511 9.04 20.68 7.68
CA SER A 511 8.28 20.20 8.84
C SER A 511 7.94 21.35 9.82
N MET A 512 8.90 22.24 10.09
CA MET A 512 8.62 23.44 10.91
C MET A 512 7.57 24.34 10.25
N ALA A 513 7.57 24.43 8.92
CA ALA A 513 6.60 25.23 8.17
C ALA A 513 5.14 24.71 8.31
N LEU A 514 4.94 23.43 8.58
CA LEU A 514 3.63 22.85 8.91
C LEU A 514 3.07 23.41 10.23
N ASN A 515 3.92 23.50 11.24
CA ASN A 515 3.53 23.85 12.61
C ASN A 515 3.59 25.36 12.90
N VAL A 516 4.58 26.06 12.33
CA VAL A 516 4.84 27.49 12.56
C VAL A 516 5.04 28.25 11.24
N PRO A 517 4.05 28.24 10.31
CA PRO A 517 4.19 28.82 8.97
C PRO A 517 4.51 30.32 8.99
N GLN A 518 4.02 31.05 9.99
CA GLN A 518 4.28 32.48 10.12
C GLN A 518 5.76 32.76 10.38
N ALA A 519 6.39 32.01 11.29
CA ALA A 519 7.81 32.19 11.59
C ALA A 519 8.71 31.88 10.36
N VAL A 520 8.39 30.80 9.63
CA VAL A 520 9.12 30.44 8.40
C VAL A 520 8.91 31.51 7.30
N ARG A 521 7.68 32.02 7.15
CA ARG A 521 7.37 33.09 6.19
C ARG A 521 8.14 34.39 6.49
N ASP A 522 8.20 34.78 7.77
CA ASP A 522 8.76 36.07 8.18
C ASP A 522 10.29 36.02 8.31
N ARG A 523 10.88 34.85 8.52
CA ARG A 523 12.33 34.69 8.74
C ARG A 523 13.01 33.98 7.54
N SER A 524 12.57 32.79 7.16
CA SER A 524 13.25 31.99 6.13
C SER A 524 13.08 32.59 4.74
N VAL A 525 11.85 32.97 4.35
CA VAL A 525 11.58 33.48 2.99
C VAL A 525 12.43 34.74 2.68
N PRO A 526 12.53 35.78 3.54
CA PRO A 526 13.44 36.91 3.29
C PRO A 526 14.91 36.48 3.19
N ALA A 527 15.38 35.56 4.05
CA ALA A 527 16.75 35.05 4.02
C ALA A 527 17.07 34.36 2.68
N PHE A 528 16.20 33.51 2.18
CA PHE A 528 16.34 32.91 0.84
C PHE A 528 16.36 33.95 -0.27
N MET A 529 15.54 34.99 -0.17
CA MET A 529 15.49 36.06 -1.19
C MET A 529 16.76 36.92 -1.23
N VAL A 530 17.47 37.09 -0.11
CA VAL A 530 18.77 37.80 -0.05
C VAL A 530 19.83 37.00 -0.82
N GLU A 531 19.84 35.68 -0.72
CA GLU A 531 20.79 34.79 -1.42
C GLU A 531 20.48 34.61 -2.91
N LEU A 532 19.38 35.18 -3.42
CA LEU A 532 18.99 35.15 -4.84
C LEU A 532 19.25 36.55 -5.46
N PRO A 533 20.46 36.85 -5.99
CA PRO A 533 20.74 38.13 -6.62
C PRO A 533 19.88 38.38 -7.87
N ASP A 534 19.70 39.63 -8.26
CA ASP A 534 19.01 39.97 -9.50
C ASP A 534 19.90 39.73 -10.72
N VAL A 535 21.19 39.97 -10.57
CA VAL A 535 22.23 39.65 -11.56
C VAL A 535 23.34 38.89 -10.82
N PRO A 536 23.52 37.60 -11.07
CA PRO A 536 24.61 36.84 -10.47
C PRO A 536 25.98 37.33 -10.93
N GLU A 537 26.96 37.33 -10.06
CA GLU A 537 28.35 37.54 -10.44
C GLU A 537 28.88 36.33 -11.21
N GLY A 538 29.10 36.47 -12.52
CA GLY A 538 29.43 35.39 -13.43
C GLY A 538 28.22 34.48 -13.78
N ASP A 539 28.51 33.33 -14.39
CA ASP A 539 27.47 32.35 -14.81
C ASP A 539 27.04 31.38 -13.68
N VAL A 540 27.30 31.71 -12.40
CA VAL A 540 26.98 30.83 -11.28
C VAL A 540 25.52 30.98 -10.91
N VAL A 541 24.74 29.96 -11.23
CA VAL A 541 23.32 29.87 -10.86
C VAL A 541 23.18 29.37 -9.42
N PRO A 542 22.43 30.04 -8.53
CA PRO A 542 22.19 29.60 -7.15
C PRO A 542 21.17 28.44 -7.10
N SER A 543 21.46 27.35 -7.83
CA SER A 543 20.55 26.22 -8.01
C SER A 543 20.15 25.53 -6.68
N THR A 544 21.11 25.40 -5.78
CA THR A 544 20.90 24.78 -4.47
C THR A 544 19.99 25.61 -3.55
N VAL A 545 20.07 26.94 -3.63
CA VAL A 545 19.19 27.85 -2.88
C VAL A 545 17.78 27.79 -3.47
N LEU A 546 17.66 27.81 -4.80
CA LEU A 546 16.37 27.70 -5.51
C LEU A 546 15.68 26.39 -5.24
N GLU A 547 16.42 25.26 -5.23
CA GLU A 547 15.87 23.94 -4.92
C GLU A 547 15.29 23.92 -3.48
N ALA A 548 16.08 24.38 -2.51
CA ALA A 548 15.64 24.47 -1.12
C ALA A 548 14.41 25.37 -0.96
N PHE A 549 14.41 26.54 -1.62
CA PHE A 549 13.30 27.47 -1.58
C PHE A 549 12.02 26.89 -2.20
N ALA A 550 12.14 26.17 -3.33
CA ALA A 550 11.02 25.52 -3.98
C ALA A 550 10.42 24.39 -3.13
N GLN A 551 11.25 23.66 -2.36
CA GLN A 551 10.78 22.60 -1.46
C GLN A 551 9.91 23.14 -0.32
N LEU A 552 10.08 24.38 0.13
CA LEU A 552 9.20 24.99 1.12
C LEU A 552 7.76 25.17 0.62
N ALA A 553 7.52 25.17 -0.69
CA ALA A 553 6.19 25.18 -1.28
C ALA A 553 5.38 23.91 -1.02
N ALA A 554 5.98 22.85 -0.45
CA ALA A 554 5.28 21.64 0.00
C ALA A 554 4.22 21.97 1.07
N GLU A 555 4.43 23.07 1.82
CA GLU A 555 3.47 23.56 2.82
C GLU A 555 2.52 24.59 2.20
N GLY A 556 1.20 24.27 2.25
CA GLY A 556 0.16 25.08 1.59
C GLY A 556 0.05 26.51 2.08
N GLN A 557 0.31 26.77 3.36
CA GLN A 557 0.28 28.13 3.91
C GLN A 557 1.44 29.01 3.42
N ILE A 558 2.51 28.39 2.94
CA ILE A 558 3.71 29.08 2.42
C ILE A 558 3.73 29.08 0.89
N PHE A 559 3.04 28.16 0.24
CA PHE A 559 3.02 27.96 -1.21
C PHE A 559 2.86 29.28 -1.99
N ASP A 560 1.78 30.02 -1.72
CA ASP A 560 1.48 31.27 -2.43
C ASP A 560 2.60 32.31 -2.27
N THR A 561 3.22 32.37 -1.08
CA THR A 561 4.33 33.29 -0.81
C THR A 561 5.57 32.91 -1.63
N VAL A 562 5.94 31.63 -1.65
CA VAL A 562 7.10 31.12 -2.39
C VAL A 562 6.94 31.36 -3.88
N VAL A 563 5.79 30.96 -4.46
CA VAL A 563 5.56 31.08 -5.91
C VAL A 563 5.47 32.54 -6.35
N LEU A 564 4.85 33.41 -5.54
CA LEU A 564 4.81 34.86 -5.81
C LEU A 564 6.21 35.47 -5.79
N ARG A 565 7.06 35.11 -4.82
CA ARG A 565 8.43 35.59 -4.75
C ARG A 565 9.27 35.10 -5.92
N LEU A 566 9.16 33.83 -6.30
CA LEU A 566 9.84 33.29 -7.49
C LEU A 566 9.42 34.01 -8.76
N LYS A 567 8.10 34.26 -8.97
CA LYS A 567 7.58 35.01 -10.12
C LYS A 567 8.14 36.42 -10.19
N ASN A 568 8.12 37.16 -9.05
CA ASN A 568 8.63 38.52 -9.00
C ASN A 568 10.14 38.56 -9.25
N LYS A 569 10.89 37.60 -8.71
CA LYS A 569 12.35 37.46 -8.97
C LYS A 569 12.62 37.17 -10.45
N LEU A 570 11.88 36.26 -11.06
CA LEU A 570 12.00 35.94 -12.50
C LEU A 570 11.78 37.18 -13.36
N ARG A 571 10.78 38.01 -13.02
CA ARG A 571 10.51 39.26 -13.70
C ARG A 571 11.68 40.27 -13.56
N SER A 572 12.20 40.45 -12.33
CA SER A 572 13.35 41.32 -12.08
C SER A 572 14.59 40.87 -12.86
N VAL A 573 14.92 39.61 -12.77
CA VAL A 573 16.05 38.95 -13.45
C VAL A 573 15.98 39.12 -14.98
N ARG A 574 14.78 38.95 -15.57
CA ARG A 574 14.55 39.13 -17.01
C ARG A 574 14.72 40.59 -17.44
N HIS A 575 14.15 41.56 -16.69
CA HIS A 575 14.29 42.99 -16.99
C HIS A 575 15.74 43.47 -16.90
N GLN A 576 16.55 42.88 -16.07
CA GLN A 576 17.96 43.20 -15.91
C GLN A 576 18.89 42.45 -16.91
N GLY A 577 18.34 41.59 -17.79
CA GLY A 577 19.08 40.88 -18.82
C GLY A 577 20.02 39.79 -18.28
N ALA A 578 19.67 39.18 -17.13
CA ALA A 578 20.43 38.10 -16.58
C ALA A 578 20.43 36.83 -17.48
N SER A 579 21.41 35.93 -17.26
CA SER A 579 21.64 34.76 -18.09
C SER A 579 20.41 33.87 -18.24
N LEU A 580 20.25 33.22 -19.39
CA LEU A 580 19.19 32.26 -19.66
C LEU A 580 19.22 31.08 -18.68
N ALA A 581 20.41 30.67 -18.21
CA ALA A 581 20.57 29.61 -17.22
C ALA A 581 19.89 29.93 -15.91
N TYR A 582 19.98 31.20 -15.44
CA TYR A 582 19.31 31.62 -14.20
C TYR A 582 17.80 31.74 -14.38
N GLN A 583 17.32 32.25 -15.51
CA GLN A 583 15.89 32.26 -15.83
C GLN A 583 15.30 30.85 -15.86
N ARG A 584 16.00 29.90 -16.48
CA ARG A 584 15.62 28.46 -16.46
C ARG A 584 15.52 27.91 -15.04
N ALA A 585 16.51 28.18 -14.19
CA ALA A 585 16.54 27.69 -12.82
C ALA A 585 15.35 28.19 -11.99
N LEU A 586 14.97 29.47 -12.16
CA LEU A 586 13.77 30.04 -11.54
C LEU A 586 12.48 29.40 -12.05
N LEU A 587 12.38 29.14 -13.36
CA LEU A 587 11.24 28.42 -13.96
C LEU A 587 11.15 26.98 -13.44
N PHE A 588 12.28 26.27 -13.33
CA PHE A 588 12.30 24.91 -12.75
C PHE A 588 11.90 24.93 -11.27
N ALA A 589 12.31 25.93 -10.48
CA ALA A 589 11.88 26.08 -9.10
C ALA A 589 10.35 26.30 -9.00
N MET A 590 9.77 27.11 -9.90
CA MET A 590 8.32 27.29 -9.98
C MET A 590 7.62 25.99 -10.41
N LEU A 591 8.14 25.29 -11.41
CA LEU A 591 7.60 23.98 -11.85
C LEU A 591 7.62 22.96 -10.72
N TYR A 592 8.73 22.88 -9.98
CA TYR A 592 8.85 22.02 -8.80
C TYR A 592 7.77 22.37 -7.76
N ALA A 593 7.60 23.65 -7.44
CA ALA A 593 6.59 24.11 -6.49
C ALA A 593 5.17 23.71 -6.93
N PHE A 594 4.79 23.88 -8.20
CA PHE A 594 3.46 23.45 -8.70
C PHE A 594 3.28 21.95 -8.77
N THR A 595 4.36 21.18 -8.99
CA THR A 595 4.31 19.72 -9.11
C THR A 595 4.21 19.03 -7.75
N PHE A 596 5.05 19.42 -6.80
CA PHE A 596 5.23 18.76 -5.50
C PHE A 596 4.71 19.59 -4.32
N GLY A 597 4.40 20.86 -4.54
CA GLY A 597 3.86 21.74 -3.52
C GLY A 597 2.36 21.53 -3.29
N SER A 598 1.81 22.32 -2.39
CA SER A 598 0.40 22.29 -2.00
C SER A 598 -0.32 23.58 -2.41
N PRO A 599 -0.59 23.77 -3.73
CA PRO A 599 -1.33 24.95 -4.20
C PRO A 599 -2.73 24.97 -3.57
N ALA A 600 -3.23 26.17 -3.29
CA ALA A 600 -4.57 26.35 -2.75
C ALA A 600 -5.62 25.80 -3.73
N ARG A 601 -6.65 25.17 -3.20
CA ARG A 601 -7.70 24.46 -3.94
C ARG A 601 -9.08 25.01 -3.59
N ASP A 602 -9.96 25.07 -4.60
CA ASP A 602 -11.37 25.34 -4.44
C ASP A 602 -12.11 24.05 -4.85
N ASP A 603 -12.95 23.49 -3.98
CA ASP A 603 -13.66 22.21 -4.21
C ASP A 603 -12.75 21.04 -4.64
N GLY A 604 -11.52 20.97 -4.08
CA GLY A 604 -10.53 19.94 -4.40
C GLY A 604 -9.75 20.18 -5.70
N VAL A 605 -10.04 21.24 -6.45
CA VAL A 605 -9.38 21.64 -7.71
C VAL A 605 -8.43 22.80 -7.45
N ILE A 606 -7.26 22.81 -8.11
CA ILE A 606 -6.32 23.95 -8.08
C ILE A 606 -7.07 25.23 -8.45
N ARG A 607 -6.89 26.33 -7.70
CA ARG A 607 -7.56 27.60 -7.94
C ARG A 607 -7.40 28.05 -9.39
N SER A 608 -8.51 28.43 -10.02
CA SER A 608 -8.54 28.95 -11.40
C SER A 608 -7.76 30.27 -11.54
N ALA A 609 -7.68 31.08 -10.48
CA ALA A 609 -6.92 32.30 -10.44
C ALA A 609 -5.42 32.10 -10.77
N TYR A 610 -4.84 30.94 -10.47
CA TYR A 610 -3.43 30.67 -10.78
C TYR A 610 -3.13 30.69 -12.28
N TYR A 611 -4.11 30.45 -13.14
CA TYR A 611 -3.92 30.62 -14.57
C TYR A 611 -3.62 32.07 -14.91
N ALA A 612 -4.46 33.00 -14.48
CA ALA A 612 -4.29 34.45 -14.73
C ALA A 612 -3.08 35.03 -14.00
N ASP A 613 -2.79 34.51 -12.79
CA ASP A 613 -1.71 35.02 -11.96
C ASP A 613 -0.32 34.54 -12.42
N TYR A 614 -0.21 33.30 -12.93
CA TYR A 614 1.09 32.68 -13.23
C TYR A 614 1.20 32.16 -14.67
N ALA A 615 0.30 31.29 -15.15
CA ALA A 615 0.46 30.65 -16.45
C ALA A 615 0.32 31.63 -17.63
N ASP A 616 -0.70 32.49 -17.63
CA ASP A 616 -0.93 33.49 -18.70
C ASP A 616 0.23 34.49 -18.83
N PRO A 617 0.73 35.14 -17.73
CA PRO A 617 1.90 36.00 -17.81
C PRO A 617 3.17 35.31 -18.31
N LEU A 618 3.44 34.06 -17.83
CA LEU A 618 4.59 33.30 -18.30
C LEU A 618 4.46 32.93 -19.78
N THR A 619 3.23 32.62 -20.25
CA THR A 619 2.97 32.34 -21.66
C THR A 619 3.23 33.59 -22.52
N ILE A 620 2.79 34.76 -22.09
CA ILE A 620 3.08 36.02 -22.78
C ILE A 620 4.58 36.25 -22.85
N ASP A 621 5.25 36.16 -21.70
CA ASP A 621 6.67 36.48 -21.55
C ASP A 621 7.63 35.56 -22.32
N PHE A 622 7.34 34.27 -22.40
CA PHE A 622 8.27 33.24 -22.93
C PHE A 622 7.80 32.58 -24.23
N VAL A 623 6.53 32.68 -24.61
CA VAL A 623 5.97 31.96 -25.76
C VAL A 623 5.47 32.94 -26.83
N LYS A 624 4.74 34.00 -26.44
CA LYS A 624 4.08 34.96 -27.37
C LYS A 624 5.06 36.02 -27.88
N ASP A 625 5.90 36.58 -27.00
CA ASP A 625 6.89 37.62 -27.34
C ASP A 625 8.18 36.98 -27.84
N VAL A 626 8.11 36.21 -28.93
CA VAL A 626 9.25 35.47 -29.47
C VAL A 626 10.21 36.40 -30.17
N SER A 627 11.44 36.50 -29.65
CA SER A 627 12.62 36.96 -30.39
C SER A 627 13.43 35.79 -30.90
N SER A 628 14.34 36.00 -31.81
CA SER A 628 15.26 35.00 -32.41
C SER A 628 16.12 34.23 -31.38
N GLU A 629 16.05 34.57 -30.09
CA GLU A 629 16.80 33.99 -28.98
C GLU A 629 15.90 33.19 -27.99
N THR A 630 14.70 32.76 -28.40
CA THR A 630 13.79 32.06 -27.48
C THR A 630 14.34 30.71 -27.05
N ASP A 631 14.42 30.50 -25.75
CA ASP A 631 14.93 29.28 -25.14
C ASP A 631 13.88 28.14 -25.15
N PRO A 632 14.09 27.05 -25.92
CA PRO A 632 13.13 25.97 -26.02
C PRO A 632 12.88 25.23 -24.67
N VAL A 633 13.87 25.26 -23.76
CA VAL A 633 13.73 24.66 -22.42
C VAL A 633 12.78 25.50 -21.56
N ALA A 634 12.90 26.83 -21.62
CA ALA A 634 11.98 27.72 -20.91
C ALA A 634 10.55 27.55 -21.40
N VAL A 635 10.35 27.43 -22.74
CA VAL A 635 9.05 27.21 -23.37
C VAL A 635 8.44 25.87 -22.89
N ASP A 636 9.23 24.79 -22.80
CA ASP A 636 8.80 23.48 -22.28
C ASP A 636 8.32 23.59 -20.84
N VAL A 637 9.11 24.24 -19.98
CA VAL A 637 8.78 24.41 -18.55
C VAL A 637 7.51 25.24 -18.35
N VAL A 638 7.35 26.33 -19.10
CA VAL A 638 6.13 27.15 -19.07
C VAL A 638 4.91 26.31 -19.51
N GLY A 639 5.06 25.50 -20.54
CA GLY A 639 4.02 24.56 -20.96
C GLY A 639 3.62 23.57 -19.85
N ARG A 640 4.57 23.02 -19.14
CA ARG A 640 4.33 22.11 -17.99
C ARG A 640 3.59 22.80 -16.85
N ILE A 641 3.97 24.02 -16.51
CA ILE A 641 3.27 24.82 -15.47
C ILE A 641 1.83 25.08 -15.92
N ALA A 642 1.62 25.51 -17.18
CA ALA A 642 0.29 25.72 -17.74
C ALA A 642 -0.55 24.43 -17.71
N ASN A 643 0.05 23.27 -18.02
CA ASN A 643 -0.63 21.96 -17.98
C ASN A 643 -1.12 21.66 -16.56
N ILE A 644 -0.25 21.76 -15.55
CA ILE A 644 -0.60 21.44 -14.16
C ILE A 644 -1.77 22.29 -13.68
N ILE A 645 -1.81 23.57 -14.05
CA ILE A 645 -2.84 24.51 -13.64
C ILE A 645 -4.15 24.28 -14.40
N LEU A 646 -4.09 24.05 -15.73
CA LEU A 646 -5.27 23.99 -16.62
C LEU A 646 -5.98 22.64 -16.64
N ARG A 647 -5.22 21.54 -16.57
CA ARG A 647 -5.82 20.19 -16.75
C ARG A 647 -6.98 19.86 -15.78
N PRO A 648 -6.95 20.28 -14.48
CA PRO A 648 -8.04 20.01 -13.56
C PRO A 648 -9.23 20.98 -13.69
N GLN A 649 -9.11 22.04 -14.50
CA GLN A 649 -10.11 23.10 -14.60
C GLN A 649 -11.39 22.68 -15.36
N SER A 650 -12.45 23.45 -15.19
CA SER A 650 -13.74 23.24 -15.87
C SER A 650 -13.63 23.44 -17.40
N VAL A 651 -14.51 22.78 -18.14
CA VAL A 651 -14.62 22.94 -19.61
C VAL A 651 -14.80 24.42 -20.00
N HIS A 652 -15.58 25.17 -19.22
CA HIS A 652 -15.84 26.59 -19.48
C HIS A 652 -14.56 27.45 -19.43
N LEU A 653 -13.74 27.27 -18.38
CA LEU A 653 -12.48 28.00 -18.26
C LEU A 653 -11.50 27.58 -19.36
N GLN A 654 -11.37 26.28 -19.61
CA GLN A 654 -10.50 25.75 -20.68
C GLN A 654 -10.91 26.29 -22.06
N SER A 655 -12.23 26.37 -22.35
CA SER A 655 -12.74 26.92 -23.59
C SER A 655 -12.42 28.43 -23.73
N THR A 656 -12.60 29.21 -22.67
CA THR A 656 -12.22 30.64 -22.64
C THR A 656 -10.74 30.84 -22.94
N VAL A 657 -9.88 30.02 -22.28
CA VAL A 657 -8.42 30.06 -22.48
C VAL A 657 -8.05 29.61 -23.89
N TYR A 658 -8.69 28.55 -24.42
CA TYR A 658 -8.44 28.06 -25.77
C TYR A 658 -8.78 29.10 -26.84
N HIS A 659 -9.96 29.74 -26.80
CA HIS A 659 -10.34 30.76 -27.74
C HIS A 659 -9.42 31.99 -27.69
N LYS A 660 -9.01 32.41 -26.49
CA LYS A 660 -8.02 33.50 -26.35
C LYS A 660 -6.66 33.13 -26.95
N ALA A 661 -6.24 31.88 -26.80
CA ALA A 661 -4.97 31.38 -27.32
C ALA A 661 -5.01 31.12 -28.84
N ARG A 662 -6.18 30.73 -29.41
CA ARG A 662 -6.38 30.39 -30.82
C ARG A 662 -5.93 31.50 -31.76
N GLU A 663 -6.18 32.78 -31.40
CA GLU A 663 -5.83 33.94 -32.21
C GLU A 663 -4.35 34.00 -32.58
N TRP A 664 -3.48 33.60 -31.64
CA TRP A 664 -2.01 33.68 -31.83
C TRP A 664 -1.35 32.29 -32.00
N LEU A 665 -2.04 31.22 -31.65
CA LEU A 665 -1.54 29.84 -31.83
C LEU A 665 -1.89 29.25 -33.22
N SER A 666 -2.73 29.94 -34.00
CA SER A 666 -3.17 29.41 -35.30
C SER A 666 -1.99 29.25 -36.26
N PRO A 667 -1.87 28.07 -36.95
CA PRO A 667 -0.85 27.85 -37.99
C PRO A 667 -0.87 28.88 -39.14
N ALA A 668 -2.01 29.54 -39.36
CA ALA A 668 -2.16 30.55 -40.41
C ALA A 668 -1.33 31.83 -40.14
N ASN A 669 -0.88 32.05 -38.90
CA ASN A 669 -0.04 33.17 -38.50
C ASN A 669 1.47 32.80 -38.41
N ALA A 670 1.84 31.55 -38.73
CA ALA A 670 3.22 31.13 -38.76
C ALA A 670 3.84 31.49 -40.12
N ASP A 671 4.60 32.58 -40.13
CA ASP A 671 5.47 32.89 -41.26
C ASP A 671 6.37 31.69 -41.62
N GLU A 672 6.77 31.54 -42.87
CA GLU A 672 7.64 30.45 -43.36
C GLU A 672 9.02 30.38 -42.68
N SER A 673 9.27 31.23 -41.69
CA SER A 673 10.57 31.48 -41.04
C SER A 673 10.88 30.60 -39.79
N GLY A 674 10.26 29.46 -39.60
CA GLY A 674 10.63 28.53 -38.51
C GLY A 674 10.09 28.88 -37.11
N ALA A 675 9.26 29.94 -36.94
CA ALA A 675 8.65 30.33 -35.66
C ALA A 675 7.75 29.25 -35.07
N SER A 676 7.19 28.37 -35.90
CA SER A 676 6.36 27.23 -35.47
C SER A 676 7.11 26.18 -34.63
N GLN A 677 8.41 26.03 -34.84
CA GLN A 677 9.21 25.04 -34.09
C GLN A 677 9.48 25.44 -32.64
N HIS A 678 9.60 26.73 -32.37
CA HIS A 678 9.88 27.26 -31.03
C HIS A 678 8.71 27.15 -30.07
N THR A 679 7.47 27.18 -30.58
CA THR A 679 6.25 27.09 -29.75
C THR A 679 5.77 25.65 -29.51
N THR A 680 6.24 24.66 -30.27
CA THR A 680 5.81 23.25 -30.18
C THR A 680 5.95 22.64 -28.77
N PRO A 681 7.01 22.91 -27.99
CA PRO A 681 7.09 22.39 -26.61
C PRO A 681 5.95 22.90 -25.73
N PHE A 682 5.55 24.18 -25.84
CA PHE A 682 4.40 24.72 -25.15
C PHE A 682 3.08 24.08 -25.62
N LEU A 683 2.89 23.97 -26.94
CA LEU A 683 1.69 23.41 -27.56
C LEU A 683 1.42 21.98 -27.07
N LEU A 684 2.45 21.17 -26.92
CA LEU A 684 2.34 19.80 -26.41
C LEU A 684 1.63 19.75 -25.05
N TYR A 685 2.07 20.54 -24.09
CA TYR A 685 1.50 20.55 -22.75
C TYR A 685 0.17 21.31 -22.67
N PHE A 686 0.02 22.36 -23.47
CA PHE A 686 -1.22 23.12 -23.56
C PHE A 686 -2.38 22.24 -24.07
N TYR A 687 -2.19 21.53 -25.20
CA TYR A 687 -3.19 20.60 -25.70
C TYR A 687 -3.36 19.36 -24.81
N ALA A 688 -2.32 18.94 -24.14
CA ALA A 688 -2.45 17.88 -23.13
C ALA A 688 -3.39 18.28 -21.98
N ALA A 689 -3.42 19.54 -21.58
CA ALA A 689 -4.31 20.02 -20.53
C ALA A 689 -5.78 20.11 -20.96
N MET A 690 -6.07 20.42 -22.25
CA MET A 690 -7.43 20.67 -22.74
C MET A 690 -8.28 19.39 -22.76
N ARG A 691 -9.56 19.51 -22.43
CA ARG A 691 -10.53 18.42 -22.62
C ARG A 691 -10.89 18.25 -24.10
N PRO A 692 -11.26 17.02 -24.54
CA PRO A 692 -11.58 16.76 -25.94
C PRO A 692 -12.67 17.67 -26.50
N GLU A 693 -13.64 18.06 -25.67
CA GLU A 693 -14.81 18.89 -26.07
C GLU A 693 -14.45 20.36 -26.32
N VAL A 694 -13.26 20.80 -25.90
CA VAL A 694 -12.83 22.21 -26.00
C VAL A 694 -12.27 22.53 -27.38
N VAL A 695 -11.61 21.54 -28.05
CA VAL A 695 -10.89 21.75 -29.31
C VAL A 695 -11.78 21.41 -30.51
N GLU A 696 -11.92 22.33 -31.45
CA GLU A 696 -12.73 22.14 -32.64
C GLU A 696 -12.09 21.14 -33.63
N ALA A 697 -12.89 20.26 -34.23
CA ALA A 697 -12.42 19.23 -35.15
C ALA A 697 -11.63 19.79 -36.36
N ALA A 698 -12.03 20.95 -36.89
CA ALA A 698 -11.35 21.63 -37.98
C ALA A 698 -9.91 22.05 -37.57
N ASP A 699 -9.75 22.51 -36.34
CA ASP A 699 -8.46 22.89 -35.82
C ASP A 699 -7.52 21.69 -35.66
N VAL A 700 -8.09 20.53 -35.29
CA VAL A 700 -7.30 19.29 -35.17
C VAL A 700 -6.65 18.89 -36.51
N VAL A 701 -7.41 18.94 -37.60
CA VAL A 701 -6.90 18.61 -38.96
C VAL A 701 -5.79 19.60 -39.35
N SER A 702 -6.03 20.90 -39.18
CA SER A 702 -5.06 21.92 -39.55
C SER A 702 -3.78 21.82 -38.73
N MET A 703 -3.90 21.48 -37.43
CA MET A 703 -2.77 21.27 -36.56
C MET A 703 -1.99 20.00 -36.92
N LEU A 704 -2.65 18.89 -37.17
CA LEU A 704 -2.00 17.66 -37.62
C LEU A 704 -1.22 17.92 -38.93
N LYS A 705 -1.79 18.67 -39.86
CA LYS A 705 -1.15 19.08 -41.13
C LYS A 705 0.12 19.91 -40.87
N ALA A 706 0.04 20.93 -40.02
CA ALA A 706 1.18 21.78 -39.66
C ALA A 706 2.29 21.00 -38.98
N GLN A 707 1.92 20.11 -38.02
CA GLN A 707 2.91 19.27 -37.33
C GLN A 707 3.54 18.23 -38.25
N THR A 708 2.81 17.68 -39.24
CA THR A 708 3.36 16.79 -40.25
C THR A 708 4.41 17.51 -41.10
N VAL A 709 4.14 18.70 -41.59
CA VAL A 709 5.10 19.52 -42.34
C VAL A 709 6.32 19.83 -41.47
N SER A 710 6.12 20.22 -40.22
CA SER A 710 7.24 20.50 -39.29
C SER A 710 8.11 19.28 -39.01
N ALA A 711 7.49 18.10 -38.80
CA ALA A 711 8.22 16.86 -38.53
C ALA A 711 9.04 16.36 -39.75
N LEU A 712 8.52 16.54 -40.95
CA LEU A 712 9.15 16.08 -42.22
C LEU A 712 10.10 17.13 -42.82
N SER A 713 10.21 18.32 -42.21
CA SER A 713 11.12 19.35 -42.74
C SER A 713 12.59 19.03 -42.45
N ALA A 714 13.45 19.23 -43.45
CA ALA A 714 14.88 18.98 -43.32
C ALA A 714 15.63 19.90 -42.33
N TRP A 715 14.93 20.92 -41.78
CA TRP A 715 15.50 21.95 -40.89
C TRP A 715 15.29 21.61 -39.40
N ALA A 716 14.48 20.60 -39.06
CA ALA A 716 14.12 20.29 -37.70
C ALA A 716 15.28 19.67 -36.91
N SER A 717 15.57 20.20 -35.74
CA SER A 717 16.48 19.52 -34.82
C SER A 717 15.90 18.19 -34.35
N SER A 718 16.74 17.22 -34.00
CA SER A 718 16.30 15.91 -33.49
C SER A 718 15.32 16.04 -32.29
N GLN A 719 15.56 17.02 -31.40
CA GLN A 719 14.68 17.25 -30.25
C GLN A 719 13.32 17.87 -30.68
N ALA A 720 13.30 18.76 -31.65
CA ALA A 720 12.07 19.34 -32.18
C ALA A 720 11.19 18.26 -32.83
N VAL A 721 11.81 17.36 -33.61
CA VAL A 721 11.10 16.22 -34.23
C VAL A 721 10.43 15.34 -33.17
N VAL A 722 11.16 14.98 -32.11
CA VAL A 722 10.60 14.16 -31.01
C VAL A 722 9.41 14.84 -30.36
N THR A 723 9.50 16.15 -30.07
CA THR A 723 8.41 16.92 -29.44
C THR A 723 7.19 17.01 -30.35
N THR A 724 7.41 17.25 -31.64
CA THR A 724 6.36 17.29 -32.66
C THR A 724 5.65 15.95 -32.80
N LEU A 725 6.37 14.85 -32.81
CA LEU A 725 5.81 13.50 -32.90
C LEU A 725 5.00 13.10 -31.64
N ARG A 726 5.42 13.56 -30.49
CA ARG A 726 4.62 13.41 -29.25
C ARG A 726 3.30 14.17 -29.35
N LEU A 727 3.32 15.38 -29.90
CA LEU A 727 2.11 16.16 -30.14
C LEU A 727 1.20 15.47 -31.18
N VAL A 728 1.73 14.91 -32.26
CA VAL A 728 0.96 14.10 -33.21
C VAL A 728 0.29 12.92 -32.51
N SER A 729 1.03 12.17 -31.69
CA SER A 729 0.44 11.04 -30.91
C SER A 729 -0.70 11.50 -30.01
N LEU A 730 -0.56 12.65 -29.33
CA LEU A 730 -1.58 13.26 -28.47
C LEU A 730 -2.83 13.64 -29.27
N LEU A 731 -2.67 14.36 -30.39
CA LEU A 731 -3.78 14.82 -31.24
C LEU A 731 -4.58 13.64 -31.80
N VAL A 732 -3.89 12.61 -32.28
CA VAL A 732 -4.49 11.37 -32.77
C VAL A 732 -5.24 10.62 -31.67
N ASN A 733 -4.65 10.52 -30.47
CA ASN A 733 -5.25 9.80 -29.36
C ASN A 733 -6.51 10.50 -28.84
N LYS A 734 -6.45 11.82 -28.67
CA LYS A 734 -7.40 12.55 -27.83
C LYS A 734 -8.47 13.30 -28.62
N PHE A 735 -8.09 13.97 -29.70
CA PHE A 735 -8.95 14.91 -30.38
C PHE A 735 -9.49 14.39 -31.74
N ALA A 736 -8.78 13.49 -32.41
CA ALA A 736 -9.25 12.93 -33.66
C ALA A 736 -10.41 11.95 -33.45
N ASN A 737 -11.52 12.18 -34.19
CA ASN A 737 -12.73 11.36 -34.04
C ASN A 737 -12.47 9.92 -34.57
N PRO A 738 -12.68 8.87 -33.80
CA PRO A 738 -12.45 7.50 -34.22
C PRO A 738 -13.24 7.07 -35.46
N LYS A 739 -14.43 7.67 -35.72
CA LYS A 739 -15.27 7.34 -36.86
C LYS A 739 -14.76 7.91 -38.20
N THR A 740 -14.07 9.06 -38.14
CA THR A 740 -13.50 9.75 -39.30
C THR A 740 -11.99 9.69 -39.34
N MET A 741 -11.38 8.93 -38.45
CA MET A 741 -9.94 8.87 -38.23
C MET A 741 -9.15 8.69 -39.53
N GLN A 742 -9.51 7.74 -40.37
CA GLN A 742 -8.81 7.48 -41.65
C GLN A 742 -8.83 8.71 -42.57
N ALA A 743 -9.97 9.36 -42.71
CA ALA A 743 -10.09 10.58 -43.53
C ALA A 743 -9.25 11.72 -42.93
N THR A 744 -9.31 11.92 -41.62
CA THR A 744 -8.51 12.93 -40.90
C THR A 744 -7.00 12.71 -41.10
N LEU A 745 -6.51 11.49 -41.01
CA LEU A 745 -5.10 11.17 -41.21
C LEU A 745 -4.68 11.32 -42.68
N ALA A 746 -5.51 10.92 -43.63
CA ALA A 746 -5.24 11.09 -45.06
C ALA A 746 -5.17 12.59 -45.43
N GLU A 747 -6.11 13.40 -44.95
CA GLU A 747 -6.12 14.85 -45.18
C GLU A 747 -4.92 15.55 -44.54
N ALA A 748 -4.44 15.05 -43.39
CA ALA A 748 -3.24 15.56 -42.70
C ALA A 748 -1.91 15.08 -43.33
N GLY A 749 -1.92 14.20 -44.34
CA GLY A 749 -0.72 13.60 -44.94
C GLY A 749 -0.05 12.56 -44.05
N LEU A 750 -0.78 12.01 -43.09
CA LEU A 750 -0.31 11.01 -42.13
C LEU A 750 -0.79 9.60 -42.42
N ASP A 751 -1.45 9.34 -43.58
CA ASP A 751 -1.83 7.97 -43.95
C ASP A 751 -0.59 7.11 -44.11
N VAL A 752 -0.65 5.86 -43.62
CA VAL A 752 0.51 4.97 -43.59
C VAL A 752 1.06 4.68 -44.98
N GLU A 753 0.22 4.57 -46.00
CA GLU A 753 0.66 4.33 -47.38
C GLU A 753 1.40 5.54 -47.96
N ILE A 754 1.01 6.76 -47.59
CA ILE A 754 1.72 7.98 -47.97
C ILE A 754 3.06 8.06 -47.26
N LEU A 755 3.10 7.80 -45.97
CA LEU A 755 4.34 7.88 -45.15
C LEU A 755 5.36 6.82 -45.48
N THR A 756 4.93 5.67 -46.04
CA THR A 756 5.82 4.53 -46.30
C THR A 756 6.05 4.23 -47.80
N HIS A 757 5.63 5.14 -48.70
CA HIS A 757 5.78 4.98 -50.16
C HIS A 757 7.25 5.15 -50.59
N ASP A 758 7.67 4.36 -51.52
CA ASP A 758 8.96 4.44 -52.28
C ASP A 758 10.21 4.87 -51.46
N SER A 759 10.64 4.09 -50.48
CA SER A 759 11.85 4.39 -49.69
C SER A 759 11.65 5.57 -48.70
N PRO A 760 10.84 5.39 -47.67
CA PRO A 760 10.47 6.46 -46.74
C PRO A 760 11.68 7.04 -45.99
N SER A 761 11.61 8.33 -45.68
CA SER A 761 12.61 8.98 -44.79
C SER A 761 12.49 8.47 -43.34
N ALA A 762 13.56 8.67 -42.57
CA ALA A 762 13.58 8.30 -41.16
C ALA A 762 12.45 9.01 -40.35
N GLU A 763 12.20 10.26 -40.68
CA GLU A 763 11.15 11.11 -40.04
C GLU A 763 9.75 10.63 -40.42
N ALA A 764 9.54 10.18 -41.66
CA ALA A 764 8.26 9.62 -42.11
C ALA A 764 7.95 8.30 -41.37
N ILE A 765 8.97 7.44 -41.18
CA ILE A 765 8.84 6.23 -40.39
C ILE A 765 8.49 6.58 -38.94
N GLN A 766 9.19 7.53 -38.33
CA GLN A 766 8.90 7.98 -36.96
C GLN A 766 7.49 8.56 -36.83
N ALA A 767 7.01 9.32 -37.83
CA ALA A 767 5.66 9.83 -37.87
C ALA A 767 4.61 8.69 -37.92
N ALA A 768 4.86 7.64 -38.71
CA ALA A 768 4.00 6.45 -38.75
C ALA A 768 3.95 5.74 -37.39
N PHE A 769 5.08 5.64 -36.67
CA PHE A 769 5.11 5.12 -35.30
C PHE A 769 4.35 6.01 -34.31
N ALA A 770 4.46 7.32 -34.41
CA ALA A 770 3.74 8.27 -33.54
C ALA A 770 2.22 8.17 -33.70
N VAL A 771 1.75 8.07 -34.96
CA VAL A 771 0.33 7.81 -35.26
C VAL A 771 -0.12 6.46 -34.71
N THR A 772 0.67 5.41 -34.94
CA THR A 772 0.38 4.06 -34.43
C THR A 772 0.30 4.04 -32.92
N LYS A 773 1.20 4.73 -32.22
CA LYS A 773 1.14 4.87 -30.75
C LYS A 773 -0.16 5.53 -30.28
N GLY A 774 -0.55 6.64 -30.91
CA GLY A 774 -1.81 7.34 -30.60
C GLY A 774 -3.03 6.43 -30.79
N LEU A 775 -3.13 5.73 -31.92
CA LEU A 775 -4.22 4.78 -32.25
C LEU A 775 -4.24 3.57 -31.29
N LEU A 776 -3.08 3.00 -31.00
CA LEU A 776 -2.94 1.82 -30.12
C LEU A 776 -3.42 2.11 -28.72
N ILE A 777 -2.97 3.23 -28.14
CA ILE A 777 -3.35 3.64 -26.78
C ILE A 777 -4.83 4.02 -26.72
N GLN A 778 -5.36 4.67 -27.75
CA GLN A 778 -6.79 4.99 -27.86
C GLN A 778 -7.68 3.73 -27.91
N GLY A 779 -7.27 2.73 -28.70
CA GLY A 779 -7.91 1.41 -28.78
C GLY A 779 -9.27 1.36 -29.45
N LYS A 780 -9.78 2.44 -30.06
CA LYS A 780 -11.10 2.53 -30.71
C LYS A 780 -11.08 2.26 -32.21
N SER A 781 -9.95 2.36 -32.87
CA SER A 781 -9.76 2.23 -34.33
C SER A 781 -8.97 0.96 -34.68
N GLY A 782 -9.48 -0.22 -34.26
CA GLY A 782 -8.75 -1.49 -34.31
C GLY A 782 -8.25 -1.92 -35.71
N SER A 783 -9.09 -1.83 -36.75
CA SER A 783 -8.70 -2.19 -38.14
C SER A 783 -7.61 -1.27 -38.68
N LEU A 784 -7.71 0.02 -38.41
CA LEU A 784 -6.71 1.01 -38.80
C LEU A 784 -5.39 0.79 -38.06
N THR A 785 -5.44 0.55 -36.76
CA THR A 785 -4.26 0.23 -35.93
C THR A 785 -3.55 -1.02 -36.45
N THR A 786 -4.31 -2.06 -36.83
CA THR A 786 -3.74 -3.29 -37.40
C THR A 786 -3.06 -3.03 -38.74
N ARG A 787 -3.67 -2.21 -39.63
CA ARG A 787 -3.07 -1.82 -40.91
C ARG A 787 -1.73 -1.11 -40.71
N TYR A 788 -1.67 -0.11 -39.82
CA TYR A 788 -0.42 0.60 -39.53
C TYR A 788 0.64 -0.34 -38.97
N LEU A 789 0.27 -1.17 -37.99
CA LEU A 789 1.21 -2.12 -37.39
C LEU A 789 1.75 -3.14 -38.40
N GLN A 790 0.89 -3.66 -39.29
CA GLN A 790 1.33 -4.60 -40.33
C GLN A 790 2.33 -3.95 -41.29
N THR A 791 2.04 -2.74 -41.77
CA THR A 791 2.96 -2.00 -42.64
C THR A 791 4.30 -1.73 -41.97
N LEU A 792 4.30 -1.37 -40.65
CA LEU A 792 5.56 -1.19 -39.91
C LEU A 792 6.36 -2.49 -39.75
N LEU A 793 5.67 -3.64 -39.58
CA LEU A 793 6.34 -4.96 -39.55
C LEU A 793 6.93 -5.33 -40.91
N ASP A 794 6.22 -5.02 -42.01
CA ASP A 794 6.67 -5.29 -43.38
C ASP A 794 7.93 -4.47 -43.74
N LEU A 795 8.06 -3.23 -43.23
CA LEU A 795 9.23 -2.36 -43.39
C LEU A 795 10.53 -2.94 -42.77
N LEU A 796 10.42 -3.91 -41.85
CA LEU A 796 11.60 -4.58 -41.28
C LEU A 796 12.35 -5.43 -42.28
N SER A 797 11.74 -5.80 -43.41
CA SER A 797 12.37 -6.52 -44.50
C SER A 797 13.08 -5.61 -45.52
N GLY A 798 12.80 -4.28 -45.45
CA GLY A 798 13.25 -3.29 -46.43
C GLY A 798 14.60 -2.62 -46.11
N PRO A 799 15.01 -1.63 -46.90
CA PRO A 799 16.29 -0.93 -46.73
C PRO A 799 16.42 -0.15 -45.44
N ASN A 800 15.30 0.33 -44.88
CA ASN A 800 15.25 1.12 -43.64
C ASN A 800 15.00 0.26 -42.40
N SER A 801 15.28 -1.04 -42.46
CA SER A 801 15.03 -2.02 -41.41
C SER A 801 15.60 -1.63 -40.04
N THR A 802 16.82 -1.08 -40.00
CA THR A 802 17.47 -0.68 -38.74
C THR A 802 16.73 0.49 -38.05
N THR A 803 16.40 1.53 -38.79
CA THR A 803 15.65 2.68 -38.28
C THR A 803 14.24 2.25 -37.83
N THR A 804 13.56 1.45 -38.62
CA THR A 804 12.27 0.89 -38.30
C THR A 804 12.32 0.07 -36.99
N ALA A 805 13.30 -0.82 -36.86
CA ALA A 805 13.48 -1.68 -35.69
C ALA A 805 13.66 -0.90 -34.38
N GLN A 806 14.47 0.16 -34.42
CA GLN A 806 14.70 1.02 -33.25
C GLN A 806 13.43 1.71 -32.75
N ASN A 807 12.55 2.09 -33.67
CA ASN A 807 11.29 2.79 -33.32
C ASN A 807 10.22 1.89 -32.69
N PHE A 808 10.32 0.56 -32.75
CA PHE A 808 9.36 -0.33 -32.08
C PHE A 808 9.31 -0.12 -30.58
N THR A 809 10.39 0.28 -29.93
CA THR A 809 10.40 0.61 -28.50
C THR A 809 9.50 1.81 -28.17
N THR A 810 9.28 2.74 -29.10
CA THR A 810 8.48 3.95 -28.87
C THR A 810 6.98 3.66 -28.72
N LEU A 811 6.47 2.56 -29.30
CA LEU A 811 5.06 2.22 -29.30
C LEU A 811 4.48 2.07 -27.88
N LEU A 812 5.23 1.45 -26.98
CA LEU A 812 4.84 1.19 -25.61
C LEU A 812 5.64 2.00 -24.58
N ALA A 813 6.64 2.78 -25.02
CA ALA A 813 7.40 3.63 -24.10
C ALA A 813 6.46 4.53 -23.31
N PRO A 814 6.60 4.59 -21.97
CA PRO A 814 5.80 5.47 -21.13
C PRO A 814 5.92 6.93 -21.60
N ASP A 815 4.80 7.63 -21.62
CA ASP A 815 4.75 9.06 -21.95
C ASP A 815 3.81 9.75 -20.97
N GLU A 816 4.32 10.70 -20.20
CA GLU A 816 3.57 11.49 -19.20
C GLU A 816 2.38 12.24 -19.79
N ILE A 817 2.50 12.59 -21.09
CA ILE A 817 1.46 13.33 -21.80
C ILE A 817 0.25 12.44 -22.12
N LEU A 818 0.49 11.19 -22.54
CA LEU A 818 -0.57 10.24 -22.87
C LEU A 818 -1.09 9.54 -21.61
N SER A 819 -1.75 10.30 -20.75
CA SER A 819 -2.27 9.83 -19.47
C SER A 819 -3.76 10.16 -19.28
N LYS A 820 -4.39 9.45 -18.34
CA LYS A 820 -5.79 9.74 -17.95
C LYS A 820 -5.93 11.13 -17.33
N GLU A 821 -4.92 11.58 -16.63
CA GLU A 821 -4.88 12.92 -16.02
C GLU A 821 -4.93 14.02 -17.09
N ASN A 822 -4.34 13.78 -18.24
CA ASN A 822 -4.39 14.64 -19.40
C ASN A 822 -5.60 14.36 -20.31
N HIS A 823 -6.63 13.72 -19.78
CA HIS A 823 -7.90 13.41 -20.49
C HIS A 823 -7.73 12.57 -21.76
N CYS A 824 -6.62 11.80 -21.87
CA CYS A 824 -6.40 10.90 -23.00
C CYS A 824 -7.25 9.64 -22.90
N LEU A 825 -7.57 9.05 -24.06
CA LEU A 825 -8.22 7.76 -24.15
C LEU A 825 -7.18 6.65 -23.95
N ILE A 826 -7.28 5.90 -22.84
CA ILE A 826 -6.34 4.83 -22.49
C ILE A 826 -7.07 3.50 -22.52
N SER A 827 -6.71 2.66 -23.49
CA SER A 827 -7.23 1.28 -23.58
C SER A 827 -6.43 0.35 -22.66
N GLY A 828 -7.10 -0.32 -21.74
CA GLY A 828 -6.48 -1.33 -20.86
C GLY A 828 -5.97 -2.58 -21.62
N LEU A 829 -6.42 -2.80 -22.87
CA LEU A 829 -6.03 -3.97 -23.68
C LEU A 829 -5.00 -3.64 -24.77
N SER A 830 -4.47 -2.40 -24.81
CA SER A 830 -3.53 -1.97 -25.86
C SER A 830 -2.27 -2.83 -25.92
N GLN A 831 -1.68 -3.11 -24.76
CA GLN A 831 -0.47 -3.93 -24.63
C GLN A 831 -0.71 -5.38 -25.06
N GLN A 832 -1.81 -5.99 -24.62
CA GLN A 832 -2.15 -7.35 -24.99
C GLN A 832 -2.47 -7.49 -26.48
N LYS A 833 -3.18 -6.51 -27.08
CA LYS A 833 -3.46 -6.50 -28.52
C LYS A 833 -2.17 -6.43 -29.33
N LEU A 834 -1.28 -5.52 -28.98
CA LEU A 834 0.01 -5.39 -29.65
C LEU A 834 0.84 -6.67 -29.52
N PHE A 835 0.91 -7.26 -28.32
CA PHE A 835 1.60 -8.53 -28.08
C PHE A 835 1.06 -9.63 -28.99
N ASN A 836 -0.25 -9.84 -29.03
CA ASN A 836 -0.87 -10.92 -29.81
C ASN A 836 -0.70 -10.74 -31.33
N GLN A 837 -0.56 -9.52 -31.83
CA GLN A 837 -0.36 -9.25 -33.26
C GLN A 837 1.10 -9.27 -33.67
N ALA A 838 1.99 -8.61 -32.91
CA ALA A 838 3.37 -8.41 -33.32
C ALA A 838 4.29 -9.61 -32.99
N ILE A 839 4.10 -10.27 -31.86
CA ILE A 839 5.04 -11.31 -31.39
C ILE A 839 5.04 -12.56 -32.29
N PRO A 840 3.90 -13.13 -32.71
CA PRO A 840 3.89 -14.28 -33.63
C PRO A 840 4.59 -13.95 -34.96
N THR A 841 4.34 -12.76 -35.51
CA THR A 841 4.95 -12.30 -36.77
C THR A 841 6.47 -12.15 -36.63
N LEU A 842 6.93 -11.47 -35.56
CA LEU A 842 8.36 -11.27 -35.31
C LEU A 842 9.09 -12.59 -35.04
N THR A 843 8.54 -13.47 -34.24
CA THR A 843 9.16 -14.77 -33.90
C THR A 843 9.24 -15.67 -35.12
N THR A 844 8.24 -15.65 -36.01
CA THR A 844 8.28 -16.37 -37.29
C THR A 844 9.34 -15.77 -38.24
N ALA A 845 9.36 -14.45 -38.35
CA ALA A 845 10.34 -13.74 -39.17
C ALA A 845 11.77 -14.00 -38.71
N ILE A 846 12.06 -14.02 -37.40
CA ILE A 846 13.40 -14.33 -36.85
C ILE A 846 13.87 -15.73 -37.23
N ARG A 847 12.95 -16.70 -37.34
CA ARG A 847 13.31 -18.08 -37.75
C ARG A 847 13.68 -18.20 -39.24
N THR A 848 13.02 -17.38 -40.08
CA THR A 848 13.16 -17.46 -41.55
C THR A 848 14.12 -16.40 -42.11
N ALA A 849 14.50 -15.38 -41.34
CA ALA A 849 15.31 -14.24 -41.74
C ALA A 849 16.74 -14.64 -42.11
N THR A 850 17.30 -13.96 -43.12
CA THR A 850 18.73 -14.04 -43.46
C THR A 850 19.60 -13.46 -42.34
N PRO A 851 20.87 -13.86 -42.21
CA PRO A 851 21.77 -13.31 -41.18
C PRO A 851 21.87 -11.77 -41.19
N ALA A 852 21.68 -11.13 -42.33
CA ALA A 852 21.73 -9.66 -42.47
C ALA A 852 20.46 -8.98 -41.93
N GLN A 853 19.30 -9.62 -42.06
CA GLN A 853 18.00 -9.06 -41.60
C GLN A 853 17.72 -9.36 -40.13
N LYS A 854 18.27 -10.45 -39.61
CA LYS A 854 18.00 -10.94 -38.26
C LYS A 854 18.21 -9.91 -37.14
N PRO A 855 19.28 -9.08 -37.16
CA PRO A 855 19.46 -8.03 -36.11
C PRO A 855 18.31 -7.05 -36.02
N ALA A 856 17.69 -6.62 -37.13
CA ALA A 856 16.57 -5.71 -37.14
C ALA A 856 15.34 -6.33 -36.45
N TYR A 857 15.00 -7.58 -36.74
CA TYR A 857 13.88 -8.28 -36.11
C TYR A 857 14.12 -8.51 -34.60
N LEU A 858 15.35 -8.82 -34.18
CA LEU A 858 15.70 -8.97 -32.76
C LEU A 858 15.60 -7.64 -32.01
N THR A 859 16.04 -6.55 -32.62
CA THR A 859 15.94 -5.19 -32.06
C THR A 859 14.46 -4.77 -31.91
N ALA A 860 13.64 -5.01 -32.92
CA ALA A 860 12.22 -4.72 -32.88
C ALA A 860 11.51 -5.54 -31.78
N LEU A 861 11.79 -6.84 -31.69
CA LEU A 861 11.25 -7.72 -30.68
C LEU A 861 11.60 -7.23 -29.26
N THR A 862 12.87 -7.02 -28.96
CA THR A 862 13.32 -6.58 -27.64
C THR A 862 12.83 -5.18 -27.28
N GLY A 863 12.71 -4.30 -28.26
CA GLY A 863 12.13 -2.97 -28.10
C GLY A 863 10.67 -3.01 -27.64
N LEU A 864 9.86 -3.89 -28.22
CA LEU A 864 8.47 -4.11 -27.80
C LEU A 864 8.38 -4.75 -26.40
N LEU A 865 9.13 -5.82 -26.15
CA LEU A 865 9.07 -6.58 -24.92
C LEU A 865 9.51 -5.76 -23.69
N ARG A 866 10.40 -4.79 -23.86
CA ARG A 866 10.95 -3.95 -22.78
C ARG A 866 9.90 -3.26 -21.94
N HIS A 867 8.79 -2.82 -22.54
CA HIS A 867 7.76 -2.00 -21.91
C HIS A 867 6.47 -2.77 -21.63
N LEU A 868 6.48 -4.08 -21.86
CA LEU A 868 5.35 -4.96 -21.52
C LEU A 868 5.43 -5.42 -20.07
N PRO A 869 4.29 -5.55 -19.37
CA PRO A 869 4.25 -6.14 -18.04
C PRO A 869 4.73 -7.60 -18.07
N TYR A 870 5.50 -7.99 -17.06
CA TYR A 870 6.05 -9.35 -17.00
C TYR A 870 4.96 -10.45 -17.01
N THR A 871 3.80 -10.18 -16.44
CA THR A 871 2.64 -11.09 -16.46
C THR A 871 2.14 -11.45 -17.86
N LEU A 872 2.35 -10.58 -18.86
CA LEU A 872 2.05 -10.88 -20.26
C LEU A 872 3.16 -11.68 -20.94
N LEU A 873 4.42 -11.55 -20.47
CA LEU A 873 5.57 -12.24 -21.04
C LEU A 873 5.70 -13.68 -20.54
N SER A 874 5.41 -13.92 -19.25
CA SER A 874 5.60 -15.18 -18.55
C SER A 874 5.03 -16.40 -19.31
N PRO A 875 3.78 -16.40 -19.81
CA PRO A 875 3.21 -17.56 -20.53
C PRO A 875 3.93 -17.89 -21.85
N SER A 876 4.63 -16.92 -22.45
CA SER A 876 5.31 -17.07 -23.74
C SER A 876 6.84 -17.11 -23.59
N LEU A 877 7.36 -17.10 -22.38
CA LEU A 877 8.79 -16.96 -22.10
C LEU A 877 9.61 -18.09 -22.72
N THR A 878 9.12 -19.33 -22.74
CA THR A 878 9.78 -20.46 -23.41
C THR A 878 10.00 -20.20 -24.91
N LEU A 879 9.02 -19.58 -25.57
CA LEU A 879 9.14 -19.21 -26.99
C LEU A 879 10.08 -18.02 -27.21
N LEU A 880 10.13 -17.08 -26.26
CA LEU A 880 10.89 -15.85 -26.35
C LEU A 880 12.36 -16.00 -25.92
N THR A 881 12.70 -16.98 -25.09
CA THR A 881 14.07 -17.19 -24.58
C THR A 881 15.13 -17.39 -25.70
N PRO A 882 14.91 -18.23 -26.72
CA PRO A 882 15.89 -18.38 -27.77
C PRO A 882 16.22 -17.09 -28.56
N PRO A 883 15.25 -16.29 -29.04
CA PRO A 883 15.55 -15.01 -29.67
C PRO A 883 16.17 -13.97 -28.73
N LEU A 884 15.80 -13.96 -27.45
CA LEU A 884 16.42 -13.07 -26.44
C LEU A 884 17.88 -13.44 -26.21
N LEU A 885 18.25 -14.72 -26.16
CA LEU A 885 19.63 -15.19 -26.09
C LEU A 885 20.41 -14.77 -27.33
N GLN A 886 19.82 -14.88 -28.54
CA GLN A 886 20.46 -14.44 -29.79
C GLN A 886 20.69 -12.91 -29.81
N THR A 887 19.86 -12.13 -29.17
CA THR A 887 20.05 -10.67 -29.04
C THR A 887 21.35 -10.34 -28.29
N LEU A 888 21.75 -11.14 -27.31
CA LEU A 888 23.00 -10.94 -26.57
C LEU A 888 24.25 -11.18 -27.44
N ASP A 889 24.11 -11.89 -28.56
CA ASP A 889 25.19 -12.15 -29.52
C ASP A 889 25.35 -11.05 -30.60
N LEU A 890 24.47 -10.02 -30.61
CA LEU A 890 24.58 -8.92 -31.58
C LEU A 890 25.93 -8.19 -31.49
N THR A 891 26.32 -7.51 -32.57
CA THR A 891 27.57 -6.77 -32.63
C THR A 891 27.56 -5.51 -31.74
N SER A 892 28.67 -4.77 -31.67
CA SER A 892 28.82 -3.63 -30.75
C SER A 892 28.28 -2.28 -31.27
N SER A 893 27.36 -2.28 -32.25
CA SER A 893 26.75 -1.04 -32.74
C SER A 893 25.83 -0.39 -31.68
N THR A 894 25.57 0.92 -31.78
CA THR A 894 24.71 1.62 -30.80
C THR A 894 23.31 1.02 -30.69
N PRO A 895 22.57 0.70 -31.76
CA PRO A 895 21.26 0.06 -31.69
C PRO A 895 21.32 -1.33 -31.04
N ASP A 896 22.39 -2.10 -31.29
CA ASP A 896 22.60 -3.42 -30.70
C ASP A 896 22.79 -3.33 -29.16
N GLN A 897 23.46 -2.29 -28.69
CA GLN A 897 23.63 -2.04 -27.25
C GLN A 897 22.26 -1.81 -26.54
N ALA A 898 21.37 -1.06 -27.19
CA ALA A 898 20.02 -0.82 -26.64
C ALA A 898 19.18 -2.11 -26.62
N ALA A 899 19.27 -2.93 -27.68
CA ALA A 899 18.60 -4.22 -27.77
C ALA A 899 19.13 -5.21 -26.71
N LYS A 900 20.45 -5.30 -26.51
CA LYS A 900 21.06 -6.10 -25.42
C LYS A 900 20.59 -5.65 -24.03
N ALA A 901 20.59 -4.34 -23.76
CA ALA A 901 20.12 -3.80 -22.48
C ALA A 901 18.66 -4.19 -22.23
N SER A 902 17.80 -4.13 -23.25
CA SER A 902 16.39 -4.53 -23.16
C SER A 902 16.26 -6.04 -22.89
N ALA A 903 17.01 -6.90 -23.57
CA ALA A 903 17.03 -8.35 -23.35
C ALA A 903 17.48 -8.68 -21.91
N LEU A 904 18.50 -8.00 -21.39
CA LEU A 904 19.01 -8.19 -20.03
C LEU A 904 17.97 -7.80 -18.95
N ILE A 905 17.18 -6.74 -19.16
CA ILE A 905 16.09 -6.37 -18.27
C ILE A 905 15.03 -7.48 -18.20
N ILE A 906 14.71 -8.08 -19.34
CA ILE A 906 13.75 -9.19 -19.42
C ILE A 906 14.31 -10.43 -18.72
N PHE A 907 15.59 -10.77 -18.92
CA PHE A 907 16.23 -11.89 -18.22
C PHE A 907 16.31 -11.68 -16.71
N GLU A 908 16.56 -10.46 -16.25
CA GLU A 908 16.52 -10.13 -14.82
C GLU A 908 15.14 -10.42 -14.21
N SER A 909 14.08 -9.94 -14.87
CA SER A 909 12.71 -10.21 -14.44
C SER A 909 12.37 -11.71 -14.48
N ALA A 910 12.83 -12.43 -15.52
CA ALA A 910 12.62 -13.87 -15.64
C ALA A 910 13.37 -14.66 -14.56
N LEU A 911 14.59 -14.28 -14.20
CA LEU A 911 15.34 -14.88 -13.11
C LEU A 911 14.66 -14.66 -11.75
N MET A 912 14.02 -13.50 -11.54
CA MET A 912 13.35 -13.20 -10.26
C MET A 912 12.00 -13.93 -10.09
N HIS A 913 11.26 -14.16 -11.19
CA HIS A 913 9.87 -14.62 -11.09
C HIS A 913 9.63 -16.03 -11.65
N ASP A 914 10.37 -16.44 -12.69
CA ASP A 914 10.17 -17.70 -13.44
C ASP A 914 11.49 -18.43 -13.72
N ALA A 915 12.42 -18.43 -12.78
CA ALA A 915 13.73 -19.06 -12.87
C ALA A 915 13.71 -20.52 -13.42
N PRO A 916 12.75 -21.39 -13.08
CA PRO A 916 12.68 -22.74 -13.59
C PRO A 916 12.65 -22.85 -15.12
N ILE A 917 12.02 -21.90 -15.84
CA ILE A 917 11.93 -21.88 -17.30
C ILE A 917 13.31 -21.68 -17.93
N LEU A 918 14.22 -20.98 -17.26
CA LEU A 918 15.56 -20.73 -17.74
C LEU A 918 16.55 -21.88 -17.46
N THR A 919 16.18 -22.88 -16.68
CA THR A 919 17.05 -23.98 -16.26
C THR A 919 17.63 -24.74 -17.47
N GLU A 920 16.81 -24.98 -18.49
CA GLU A 920 17.25 -25.66 -19.72
C GLU A 920 18.27 -24.86 -20.56
N HIS A 921 18.30 -23.54 -20.34
CA HIS A 921 19.15 -22.60 -21.05
C HIS A 921 20.32 -22.07 -20.20
N THR A 922 20.57 -22.62 -19.00
CA THR A 922 21.55 -22.14 -18.03
C THR A 922 22.95 -21.94 -18.64
N SER A 923 23.48 -22.94 -19.34
CA SER A 923 24.80 -22.86 -20.00
C SER A 923 24.87 -21.73 -21.03
N SER A 924 23.87 -21.67 -21.92
CA SER A 924 23.79 -20.63 -22.94
C SER A 924 23.65 -19.23 -22.35
N LEU A 925 22.87 -19.10 -21.29
CA LEU A 925 22.63 -17.82 -20.58
C LEU A 925 23.91 -17.33 -19.91
N ILE A 926 24.56 -18.17 -19.08
CA ILE A 926 25.81 -17.82 -18.38
C ILE A 926 26.89 -17.38 -19.35
N THR A 927 27.11 -18.16 -20.42
CA THR A 927 28.12 -17.85 -21.42
C THR A 927 27.90 -16.50 -22.09
N ARG A 928 26.65 -16.18 -22.47
CA ARG A 928 26.31 -14.91 -23.12
C ARG A 928 26.33 -13.74 -22.14
N LEU A 929 25.92 -13.95 -20.90
CA LEU A 929 26.04 -12.94 -19.86
C LEU A 929 27.52 -12.59 -19.62
N LEU A 930 28.41 -13.59 -19.52
CA LEU A 930 29.84 -13.38 -19.40
C LEU A 930 30.42 -12.64 -20.61
N ASN A 931 30.01 -12.98 -21.85
CA ASN A 931 30.43 -12.26 -23.04
C ASN A 931 29.93 -10.80 -23.03
N SER A 932 28.76 -10.56 -22.48
CA SER A 932 28.20 -9.21 -22.35
C SER A 932 28.95 -8.33 -21.34
N THR A 933 29.79 -8.88 -20.46
CA THR A 933 30.65 -8.11 -19.54
C THR A 933 31.94 -7.59 -20.22
N SER A 934 32.26 -7.97 -21.47
CA SER A 934 33.49 -7.55 -22.18
C SER A 934 33.51 -6.04 -22.44
N THR A 935 34.61 -5.38 -22.09
CA THR A 935 34.85 -3.94 -22.30
C THR A 935 35.05 -3.58 -23.76
N SER A 936 35.58 -4.49 -24.57
CA SER A 936 35.84 -4.27 -26.00
C SER A 936 34.57 -4.28 -26.86
N ALA A 937 33.51 -4.98 -26.38
CA ALA A 937 32.33 -5.20 -27.19
C ALA A 937 31.06 -4.48 -26.63
N ASN A 938 31.05 -4.02 -25.35
CA ASN A 938 29.83 -3.55 -24.73
C ASN A 938 30.03 -2.26 -23.91
N GLY A 939 29.01 -1.39 -23.93
CA GLY A 939 28.94 -0.18 -23.14
C GLY A 939 28.80 -0.47 -21.64
N ALA A 940 29.13 0.50 -20.79
CA ALA A 940 29.09 0.34 -19.33
C ALA A 940 27.72 -0.11 -18.79
N GLY A 941 26.63 0.39 -19.38
CA GLY A 941 25.25 0.02 -18.98
C GLY A 941 24.96 -1.46 -19.22
N VAL A 942 25.35 -1.99 -20.40
CA VAL A 942 25.16 -3.41 -20.74
C VAL A 942 26.03 -4.28 -19.83
N ARG A 943 27.27 -3.89 -19.56
CA ARG A 943 28.18 -4.64 -18.68
C ARG A 943 27.65 -4.71 -17.24
N ALA A 944 27.23 -3.58 -16.71
CA ALA A 944 26.65 -3.53 -15.35
C ALA A 944 25.39 -4.40 -15.25
N LYS A 945 24.49 -4.31 -16.22
CA LYS A 945 23.24 -5.09 -16.24
C LYS A 945 23.50 -6.59 -16.41
N ALA A 946 24.46 -6.98 -17.23
CA ALA A 946 24.88 -8.38 -17.37
C ALA A 946 25.42 -8.94 -16.04
N LEU A 947 26.19 -8.14 -15.28
CA LEU A 947 26.68 -8.51 -13.94
C LEU A 947 25.55 -8.66 -12.93
N GLN A 948 24.52 -7.80 -12.98
CA GLN A 948 23.31 -7.92 -12.14
C GLN A 948 22.58 -9.24 -12.43
N CYS A 949 22.36 -9.57 -13.70
CA CYS A 949 21.76 -10.86 -14.08
C CYS A 949 22.62 -12.05 -13.61
N LEU A 950 23.95 -11.99 -13.80
CA LEU A 950 24.86 -13.03 -13.33
C LEU A 950 24.85 -13.21 -11.81
N ALA A 951 24.65 -12.14 -11.03
CA ALA A 951 24.54 -12.20 -9.57
C ALA A 951 23.26 -12.90 -9.09
N LEU A 952 22.19 -12.89 -9.90
CA LEU A 952 20.93 -13.57 -9.60
C LEU A 952 21.00 -15.08 -9.90
N VAL A 953 21.79 -15.49 -10.91
CA VAL A 953 21.89 -16.89 -11.36
C VAL A 953 22.13 -17.88 -10.21
N PRO A 954 23.13 -17.71 -9.31
CA PRO A 954 23.40 -18.67 -8.24
C PRO A 954 22.32 -18.74 -7.16
N ARG A 955 21.46 -17.71 -7.07
CA ARG A 955 20.38 -17.61 -6.07
C ARG A 955 19.05 -18.16 -6.59
N GLN A 956 18.82 -18.12 -7.89
CA GLN A 956 17.53 -18.36 -8.49
C GLN A 956 17.46 -19.67 -9.31
N LEU A 957 18.58 -20.12 -9.88
CA LEU A 957 18.61 -21.35 -10.65
C LEU A 957 19.08 -22.52 -9.79
N LYS A 958 18.73 -23.75 -10.21
CA LYS A 958 19.10 -24.97 -9.49
C LYS A 958 20.63 -25.06 -9.35
N ARG A 959 21.10 -25.33 -8.14
CA ARG A 959 22.53 -25.42 -7.80
C ARG A 959 23.30 -26.36 -8.71
N GLU A 960 22.74 -27.52 -9.02
CA GLU A 960 23.37 -28.54 -9.87
C GLU A 960 23.69 -28.02 -11.29
N ALA A 961 22.81 -27.15 -11.85
CA ALA A 961 23.00 -26.56 -13.16
C ALA A 961 24.01 -25.40 -13.17
N VAL A 962 24.27 -24.77 -12.02
CA VAL A 962 25.08 -23.55 -11.88
C VAL A 962 26.52 -23.84 -11.42
N VAL A 963 26.71 -24.79 -10.53
CA VAL A 963 28.03 -25.14 -9.94
C VAL A 963 29.12 -25.41 -10.98
N PRO A 964 28.86 -26.11 -12.10
CA PRO A 964 29.90 -26.36 -13.11
C PRO A 964 30.56 -25.08 -13.67
N PHE A 965 29.83 -23.97 -13.70
CA PHE A 965 30.31 -22.70 -14.25
C PHE A 965 31.04 -21.81 -13.26
N ARG A 966 31.01 -22.13 -11.95
CA ARG A 966 31.52 -21.30 -10.85
C ARG A 966 32.99 -20.88 -11.08
N ARG A 967 33.86 -21.82 -11.38
CA ARG A 967 35.31 -21.54 -11.61
C ARG A 967 35.53 -20.58 -12.77
N GLU A 968 34.85 -20.77 -13.89
CA GLU A 968 34.94 -19.92 -15.06
C GLU A 968 34.42 -18.51 -14.77
N VAL A 969 33.26 -18.39 -14.14
CA VAL A 969 32.63 -17.10 -13.80
C VAL A 969 33.52 -16.31 -12.86
N VAL A 970 33.96 -16.89 -11.75
CA VAL A 970 34.83 -16.21 -10.76
C VAL A 970 36.14 -15.74 -11.41
N ARG A 971 36.73 -16.54 -12.30
CA ARG A 971 37.96 -16.16 -13.03
C ARG A 971 37.72 -14.99 -13.99
N ARG A 972 36.62 -15.03 -14.78
CA ARG A 972 36.31 -13.97 -15.77
C ARG A 972 35.90 -12.67 -15.14
N LEU A 973 35.28 -12.72 -13.94
CA LEU A 973 34.91 -11.53 -13.17
C LEU A 973 36.11 -10.71 -12.67
N LEU A 974 37.34 -11.30 -12.64
CA LEU A 974 38.56 -10.54 -12.25
C LEU A 974 38.77 -9.34 -13.16
N ALA A 975 38.56 -9.48 -14.46
CA ALA A 975 38.67 -8.37 -15.40
C ALA A 975 37.62 -7.26 -15.16
N CYS A 976 36.46 -7.62 -14.63
CA CYS A 976 35.39 -6.66 -14.36
C CYS A 976 35.65 -5.85 -13.07
N LEU A 977 36.47 -6.37 -12.14
CA LEU A 977 36.88 -5.64 -10.94
C LEU A 977 37.81 -4.47 -11.24
N ASP A 978 38.52 -4.52 -12.38
CA ASP A 978 39.41 -3.46 -12.86
C ASP A 978 38.77 -2.57 -13.95
N ASP A 979 37.44 -2.65 -14.13
CA ASP A 979 36.70 -1.81 -15.09
C ASP A 979 36.90 -0.32 -14.85
N GLY A 980 37.07 0.47 -15.90
CA GLY A 980 37.22 1.93 -15.80
C GLY A 980 36.02 2.65 -15.15
N LYS A 981 34.83 2.04 -15.12
CA LYS A 981 33.60 2.63 -14.55
C LYS A 981 33.29 2.09 -13.15
N ARG A 982 33.17 2.97 -12.15
CA ARG A 982 32.88 2.61 -10.75
C ARG A 982 31.60 1.77 -10.60
N SER A 983 30.54 2.08 -11.35
CA SER A 983 29.28 1.33 -11.33
C SER A 983 29.48 -0.14 -11.74
N VAL A 984 30.28 -0.42 -12.78
CA VAL A 984 30.58 -1.78 -13.22
C VAL A 984 31.41 -2.53 -12.17
N ARG A 985 32.44 -1.88 -11.60
CA ARG A 985 33.23 -2.48 -10.50
C ARG A 985 32.37 -2.86 -9.29
N GLY A 986 31.42 -1.99 -8.90
CA GLY A 986 30.49 -2.27 -7.79
C GLY A 986 29.63 -3.51 -8.04
N GLU A 987 29.07 -3.65 -9.25
CA GLU A 987 28.30 -4.83 -9.64
C GLU A 987 29.16 -6.10 -9.76
N ALA A 988 30.41 -5.96 -10.22
CA ALA A 988 31.35 -7.08 -10.30
C ALA A 988 31.66 -7.65 -8.90
N VAL A 989 31.82 -6.79 -7.87
CA VAL A 989 32.02 -7.22 -6.49
C VAL A 989 30.80 -8.00 -5.99
N ARG A 990 29.57 -7.46 -6.17
CA ARG A 990 28.32 -8.12 -5.74
C ARG A 990 28.15 -9.48 -6.43
N CYS A 991 28.38 -9.51 -7.76
CA CYS A 991 28.29 -10.74 -8.54
C CYS A 991 29.29 -11.79 -8.05
N ARG A 992 30.55 -11.40 -7.84
CA ARG A 992 31.60 -12.32 -7.37
C ARG A 992 31.28 -12.89 -5.97
N THR A 993 30.81 -12.05 -5.06
CA THR A 993 30.37 -12.49 -3.72
C THR A 993 29.26 -13.54 -3.83
N ALA A 994 28.23 -13.31 -4.68
CA ALA A 994 27.16 -14.27 -4.88
C ALA A 994 27.65 -15.64 -5.43
N TRP A 995 28.63 -15.65 -6.33
CA TRP A 995 29.20 -16.89 -6.88
C TRP A 995 30.19 -17.58 -5.95
N LEU A 996 30.86 -16.87 -5.07
CA LEU A 996 31.72 -17.45 -4.03
C LEU A 996 30.90 -18.13 -2.95
N GLY A 997 29.77 -17.57 -2.55
CA GLY A 997 28.87 -18.13 -1.54
C GLY A 997 28.17 -19.43 -1.91
N LEU A 998 28.35 -19.96 -3.13
CA LEU A 998 27.81 -21.27 -3.55
C LEU A 998 28.38 -22.46 -2.75
N ASP A 999 29.53 -22.30 -2.04
CA ASP A 999 30.15 -23.37 -1.24
C ASP A 999 29.71 -23.35 0.24
N GLU A 1000 29.19 -22.23 0.74
CA GLU A 1000 28.88 -22.06 2.18
C GLU A 1000 27.50 -22.65 2.58
N GLY A 1001 26.70 -23.13 1.65
CA GLY A 1001 25.37 -23.70 1.87
C GLY A 1001 25.27 -25.23 1.76
N GLY A 1002 26.34 -25.99 1.97
CA GLY A 1002 26.44 -27.42 1.69
C GLY A 1002 26.47 -28.39 2.85
N GLU A 1003 26.23 -27.93 4.09
CA GLU A 1003 26.19 -28.82 5.26
C GLU A 1003 25.06 -28.41 6.23
N GLU A 1004 23.81 -28.47 5.78
CA GLU A 1004 22.66 -28.53 6.68
C GLU A 1004 21.43 -28.96 5.88
N GLU A 1005 21.25 -30.28 5.78
CA GLU A 1005 19.98 -31.02 5.68
C GLU A 1005 20.31 -32.50 5.42
N ASP A 1006 20.51 -33.23 6.53
CA ASP A 1006 20.20 -34.65 6.69
C ASP A 1006 19.30 -34.83 7.91
#